data_3f641b7fbe2a1b23d79ae5d9389a5555
#
_entry.id   3f641b7fbe2a1b23d79ae5d9389a5555
#
_cell.length_a   1.000
_cell.length_b   1.000
_cell.length_c   1.000
_cell.angle_alpha   90.00
_cell.angle_beta   90.00
_cell.angle_gamma   90.00
#
_symmetry.space_group_name_H-M   'P 1'
#
loop_
_entity.id
_entity.type
_entity.pdbx_description
1 polymer ?
#
loop_
_entity_poly.entity_id
_entity_poly.type
_entity_poly.pdbx_seq_one_letter_code
_entity_poly.pdbx_strand_id
1 'polypeptide(L)'
;MASTAPPREDLITEDEEQRPPLTRPLLHRSATNNISQVAMVGSKACPIESLDYEIIENDLFDQNWRTRAKADQVRYVVLKWTFCFAIGIITGVVGFLINLAVENVAGFKHAAVSSLMDSSSYWTAFWVFAGANLALLLFASAITASVSPAAGGSGIPEVKAYLNGVDAPNIFSLRTFAVKVIGNIAAVSSSLHVGKAGPMVHTGACIAAIFGQGGSRRYGLTWRWLRYFKNDRDRRDLVTIGAGAGVSAAFRAPVGGVLFALESLSSWWRSALIWRSFFTTAVVAVVLRLFVELCGTGRCGMFGKGGLIMYDVSTLFEDLMTYHLKDIPIVVLIGVIGAVLGAFYNFLMMQVLRVYSVVNERGRAHKLLLAAAVSVLTSCCVFGMPWFAPCRPCPVAGPNGACGSLNKFRRFHCPPDHYNDLASLMLNINDDAIRNLYATGTNDVYHPGSMLAFFLASYALGVLSYGVVAPSGLFVPIILTGATYGRLVAMLLGRHSGLDHGLVAILGSASFLGGTLRMTVSVCVIIVELTNNLLLLPLVMLVLLISKTVADSFNASIYDLIMRLKGLPYLDGHAEPYMRQLSVGDVVVGPLRSFNGVEKVGHIMHVLRTTGHHAFPVIDEPPFATAPVLYGLVLRAHLLVLLRKREFLPAQERYPKEYSIAARFEAQDFDKRGSGKQDTVDGVELSPEEMEMYVDLHPFTNASPYTVVETMSLAKALVLFREVGLRHLLVVPKACDRSPVVGILTRHDFMPEHILGLHPVLLGGKWKRLRWHKAAVAKYFRDLIVRLANCG
;
A
#
# COMPACT_ATOMS: atom_id res chain seq x y z
N MET A 1 -64.03 -3.59 -40.97
CA MET A 1 -64.06 -4.30 -39.68
C MET A 1 -62.77 -4.02 -38.96
N ALA A 2 -62.82 -3.14 -38.03
CA ALA A 2 -61.69 -2.73 -37.19
C ALA A 2 -61.57 -3.69 -35.99
N SER A 3 -60.38 -4.17 -35.71
CA SER A 3 -60.06 -4.85 -34.45
C SER A 3 -59.10 -3.98 -33.69
N THR A 4 -59.58 -3.34 -32.68
CA THR A 4 -58.87 -2.59 -31.66
C THR A 4 -58.16 -3.53 -30.70
N ALA A 5 -56.83 -3.43 -30.60
CA ALA A 5 -56.07 -4.04 -29.51
C ALA A 5 -56.14 -3.13 -28.27
N PRO A 6 -56.26 -3.66 -27.04
CA PRO A 6 -56.29 -2.84 -25.83
C PRO A 6 -54.89 -2.35 -25.44
N PRO A 7 -54.81 -1.25 -24.68
CA PRO A 7 -53.54 -0.67 -24.28
C PRO A 7 -52.81 -1.53 -23.23
N ARG A 8 -51.51 -1.69 -23.43
CA ARG A 8 -50.59 -2.31 -22.47
C ARG A 8 -50.22 -1.31 -21.35
N GLU A 9 -51.02 -1.18 -20.37
CA GLU A 9 -50.74 -0.34 -19.20
C GLU A 9 -50.53 -1.07 -17.88
N ASP A 10 -50.79 -2.38 -17.80
CA ASP A 10 -50.81 -3.08 -16.51
C ASP A 10 -49.69 -4.09 -16.25
N LEU A 11 -48.54 -3.96 -16.94
CA LEU A 11 -47.38 -4.90 -16.77
C LEU A 11 -46.09 -4.27 -16.26
N ILE A 12 -46.19 -3.01 -15.75
CA ILE A 12 -44.98 -2.29 -15.28
C ILE A 12 -44.89 -2.19 -13.74
N THR A 13 -45.94 -2.61 -13.01
CA THR A 13 -46.01 -2.34 -11.56
C THR A 13 -45.55 -3.45 -10.65
N GLU A 14 -45.29 -4.68 -11.10
CA GLU A 14 -44.86 -5.77 -10.20
C GLU A 14 -43.35 -6.08 -10.22
N ASP A 15 -42.59 -5.62 -11.21
CA ASP A 15 -41.15 -5.85 -11.28
C ASP A 15 -40.30 -4.72 -10.66
N GLU A 16 -40.87 -3.59 -10.27
CA GLU A 16 -40.17 -2.48 -9.64
C GLU A 16 -39.95 -2.68 -8.14
N GLU A 17 -40.73 -3.49 -7.46
CA GLU A 17 -40.61 -3.73 -6.01
C GLU A 17 -39.50 -4.73 -5.63
N GLN A 18 -38.96 -5.50 -6.57
CA GLN A 18 -37.88 -6.47 -6.29
C GLN A 18 -36.51 -6.03 -6.72
N ARG A 19 -36.34 -4.87 -7.34
CA ARG A 19 -34.99 -4.30 -7.57
C ARG A 19 -34.55 -3.57 -6.29
N PRO A 20 -33.41 -3.94 -5.69
CA PRO A 20 -32.89 -3.16 -4.58
C PRO A 20 -32.72 -1.72 -5.06
N PRO A 21 -33.19 -0.72 -4.28
CA PRO A 21 -33.13 0.67 -4.71
C PRO A 21 -31.69 1.03 -5.04
N LEU A 22 -31.44 1.45 -6.27
CA LEU A 22 -30.15 1.90 -6.83
C LEU A 22 -29.52 3.07 -6.07
N THR A 23 -30.21 3.60 -5.06
CA THR A 23 -29.75 4.64 -4.14
C THR A 23 -28.95 4.12 -2.94
N ARG A 24 -28.87 2.79 -2.73
CA ARG A 24 -27.98 2.27 -1.69
C ARG A 24 -26.55 2.23 -2.26
N PRO A 25 -25.61 2.99 -1.71
CA PRO A 25 -24.22 2.77 -2.04
C PRO A 25 -23.92 1.30 -1.73
N LEU A 26 -23.40 0.54 -2.68
CA LEU A 26 -23.01 -0.87 -2.53
C LEU A 26 -21.97 -1.09 -1.42
N LEU A 27 -21.41 0.00 -0.95
CA LEU A 27 -20.64 0.10 0.29
C LEU A 27 -21.64 0.37 1.42
N HIS A 28 -22.23 -0.66 1.97
CA HIS A 28 -23.12 -0.56 3.13
C HIS A 28 -22.42 0.18 4.27
N ARG A 29 -23.00 1.31 4.64
CA ARG A 29 -22.66 2.05 5.85
C ARG A 29 -23.16 1.23 7.05
N SER A 30 -22.36 0.30 7.54
CA SER A 30 -22.63 -0.35 8.81
C SER A 30 -22.48 0.68 9.91
N ALA A 31 -23.56 0.94 10.64
CA ALA A 31 -23.62 1.95 11.70
C ALA A 31 -22.70 1.66 12.92
N THR A 32 -22.11 0.47 12.95
CA THR A 32 -21.17 0.03 14.00
C THR A 32 -19.70 0.20 13.63
N ASN A 33 -19.41 1.02 12.64
CA ASN A 33 -18.09 1.11 12.06
C ASN A 33 -17.05 1.73 12.96
N ASN A 34 -16.31 0.89 13.53
CA ASN A 34 -14.92 1.16 13.81
C ASN A 34 -14.18 1.25 12.47
N ILE A 35 -14.12 2.44 11.89
CA ILE A 35 -13.29 2.87 10.74
C ILE A 35 -11.87 2.28 10.81
N SER A 36 -11.50 1.93 11.99
CA SER A 36 -10.28 1.30 12.41
C SER A 36 -10.06 -0.13 11.97
N GLN A 37 -11.10 -0.86 11.64
CA GLN A 37 -10.97 -2.28 11.29
C GLN A 37 -10.64 -2.50 9.81
N VAL A 38 -10.90 -1.52 8.97
CA VAL A 38 -10.61 -1.60 7.55
C VAL A 38 -9.14 -1.45 7.24
N ALA A 39 -8.45 -0.65 8.02
CA ALA A 39 -6.99 -0.57 7.92
C ALA A 39 -6.30 -1.82 8.45
N MET A 40 -7.00 -2.57 9.30
CA MET A 40 -6.60 -3.90 9.75
C MET A 40 -7.38 -4.95 8.97
N VAL A 41 -6.84 -6.13 8.89
CA VAL A 41 -7.45 -7.26 8.21
C VAL A 41 -8.87 -7.50 8.73
N GLY A 42 -9.88 -7.50 7.88
CA GLY A 42 -11.16 -8.12 8.16
C GLY A 42 -12.45 -7.32 8.06
N SER A 43 -12.48 -6.03 7.72
CA SER A 43 -13.75 -5.35 7.52
C SER A 43 -14.00 -4.97 6.06
N LYS A 44 -15.18 -5.33 5.54
CA LYS A 44 -15.63 -4.99 4.19
C LYS A 44 -16.38 -3.66 4.10
N ALA A 45 -16.67 -3.01 5.22
CA ALA A 45 -17.53 -1.85 5.28
C ALA A 45 -16.73 -0.59 5.64
N CYS A 46 -16.31 0.17 4.65
CA CYS A 46 -15.64 1.44 4.83
C CYS A 46 -16.30 2.54 4.02
N PRO A 47 -16.50 3.74 4.58
CA PRO A 47 -16.80 4.91 3.79
C PRO A 47 -15.53 5.31 3.03
N ILE A 48 -15.36 4.72 1.86
CA ILE A 48 -14.27 5.00 0.95
C ILE A 48 -14.73 6.06 -0.02
N GLU A 49 -13.97 7.14 -0.14
CA GLU A 49 -14.16 8.14 -1.17
C GLU A 49 -13.21 7.90 -2.34
N SER A 50 -13.66 8.22 -3.54
CA SER A 50 -12.81 8.28 -4.71
C SER A 50 -12.18 9.67 -4.82
N LEU A 51 -10.88 9.74 -5.01
CA LEU A 51 -10.15 10.98 -5.25
C LEU A 51 -10.20 11.34 -6.73
N ASP A 52 -10.13 12.64 -7.00
CA ASP A 52 -10.00 13.18 -8.33
C ASP A 52 -8.63 13.84 -8.50
N TYR A 53 -7.83 13.30 -9.40
CA TYR A 53 -6.50 13.81 -9.69
C TYR A 53 -6.46 14.70 -10.93
N GLU A 54 -7.61 14.85 -11.57
CA GLU A 54 -7.77 15.79 -12.66
C GLU A 54 -7.81 17.23 -12.12
N ILE A 55 -7.27 18.16 -12.89
CA ILE A 55 -7.40 19.59 -12.64
C ILE A 55 -8.71 20.04 -13.26
N ILE A 56 -9.55 20.72 -12.49
CA ILE A 56 -10.82 21.27 -12.96
C ILE A 56 -10.50 22.51 -13.77
N GLU A 57 -10.82 22.48 -15.05
CA GLU A 57 -10.67 23.58 -15.98
C GLU A 57 -12.00 24.33 -16.10
N ASN A 58 -12.18 25.38 -15.30
CA ASN A 58 -13.31 26.30 -15.39
C ASN A 58 -12.80 27.72 -15.60
N ASP A 59 -13.69 28.63 -16.06
CA ASP A 59 -13.32 30.01 -16.37
C ASP A 59 -12.68 30.74 -15.20
N LEU A 60 -13.14 30.48 -14.00
CA LEU A 60 -12.60 31.06 -12.76
C LEU A 60 -11.16 30.60 -12.49
N PHE A 61 -10.85 29.34 -12.72
CA PHE A 61 -9.52 28.80 -12.58
C PHE A 61 -8.59 29.34 -13.65
N ASP A 62 -9.05 29.42 -14.89
CA ASP A 62 -8.29 29.94 -16.02
C ASP A 62 -7.96 31.43 -15.86
N GLN A 63 -8.90 32.23 -15.39
CA GLN A 63 -8.64 33.62 -15.03
C GLN A 63 -7.59 33.72 -13.92
N ASN A 64 -7.71 32.95 -12.85
CA ASN A 64 -6.74 32.93 -11.78
C ASN A 64 -5.35 32.47 -12.26
N TRP A 65 -5.29 31.47 -13.15
CA TRP A 65 -4.04 31.01 -13.72
C TRP A 65 -3.39 32.02 -14.64
N ARG A 66 -4.15 32.68 -15.51
CA ARG A 66 -3.64 33.69 -16.45
C ARG A 66 -3.19 34.97 -15.74
N THR A 67 -3.82 35.35 -14.64
CA THR A 67 -3.50 36.57 -13.87
C THR A 67 -2.36 36.36 -12.87
N ARG A 68 -1.86 35.14 -12.67
CA ARG A 68 -0.76 34.85 -11.75
C ARG A 68 0.53 35.54 -12.16
N ALA A 69 1.11 36.30 -11.21
CA ALA A 69 2.42 36.92 -11.42
C ALA A 69 3.50 35.83 -11.62
N LYS A 70 4.48 36.09 -12.47
CA LYS A 70 5.65 35.18 -12.66
C LYS A 70 6.34 34.84 -11.33
N ALA A 71 6.39 35.80 -10.40
CA ALA A 71 6.93 35.59 -9.06
C ALA A 71 6.21 34.50 -8.27
N ASP A 72 4.89 34.38 -8.39
CA ASP A 72 4.12 33.34 -7.68
C ASP A 72 4.32 31.95 -8.33
N GLN A 73 4.51 31.89 -9.64
CA GLN A 73 4.87 30.64 -10.32
C GLN A 73 6.24 30.13 -9.86
N VAL A 74 7.24 31.01 -9.80
CA VAL A 74 8.57 30.67 -9.31
C VAL A 74 8.50 30.24 -7.84
N ARG A 75 7.77 30.97 -7.02
CA ARG A 75 7.56 30.64 -5.59
C ARG A 75 6.93 29.26 -5.41
N TYR A 76 5.94 28.92 -6.22
CA TYR A 76 5.32 27.59 -6.19
C TYR A 76 6.32 26.47 -6.53
N VAL A 77 7.17 26.66 -7.54
CA VAL A 77 8.20 25.67 -7.90
C VAL A 77 9.23 25.54 -6.78
N VAL A 78 9.71 26.65 -6.22
CA VAL A 78 10.68 26.66 -5.12
C VAL A 78 10.08 25.93 -3.90
N LEU A 79 8.83 26.20 -3.55
CA LEU A 79 8.16 25.53 -2.45
C LEU A 79 8.02 24.02 -2.66
N LYS A 80 7.76 23.57 -3.88
CA LYS A 80 7.76 22.12 -4.18
C LYS A 80 9.10 21.46 -3.88
N TRP A 81 10.20 22.07 -4.28
CA TRP A 81 11.53 21.55 -3.98
C TRP A 81 11.87 21.62 -2.50
N THR A 82 11.48 22.70 -1.83
CA THR A 82 11.63 22.84 -0.36
C THR A 82 10.87 21.74 0.38
N PHE A 83 9.65 21.39 -0.06
CA PHE A 83 8.91 20.27 0.53
C PHE A 83 9.59 18.93 0.28
N CYS A 84 10.09 18.68 -0.92
CA CYS A 84 10.86 17.48 -1.22
C CYS A 84 12.09 17.36 -0.30
N PHE A 85 12.81 18.47 -0.10
CA PHE A 85 13.96 18.53 0.80
C PHE A 85 13.56 18.26 2.26
N ALA A 86 12.51 18.93 2.75
CA ALA A 86 12.01 18.75 4.11
C ALA A 86 11.52 17.32 4.37
N ILE A 87 10.77 16.73 3.40
CA ILE A 87 10.33 15.34 3.47
C ILE A 87 11.53 14.40 3.56
N GLY A 88 12.57 14.64 2.76
CA GLY A 88 13.80 13.85 2.79
C GLY A 88 14.52 13.91 4.14
N ILE A 89 14.71 15.10 4.69
CA ILE A 89 15.35 15.27 6.01
C ILE A 89 14.53 14.57 7.09
N ILE A 90 13.24 14.87 7.19
CA ILE A 90 12.39 14.35 8.28
C ILE A 90 12.28 12.83 8.17
N THR A 91 12.10 12.29 6.96
CA THR A 91 12.04 10.83 6.76
C THR A 91 13.38 10.17 7.10
N GLY A 92 14.52 10.79 6.74
CA GLY A 92 15.84 10.32 7.11
C GLY A 92 16.08 10.30 8.61
N VAL A 93 15.73 11.39 9.31
CA VAL A 93 15.83 11.48 10.77
C VAL A 93 14.94 10.47 11.48
N VAL A 94 13.67 10.36 11.07
CA VAL A 94 12.73 9.39 11.66
C VAL A 94 13.19 7.96 11.39
N GLY A 95 13.69 7.67 10.17
CA GLY A 95 14.23 6.37 9.83
C GLY A 95 15.47 6.02 10.67
N PHE A 96 16.37 6.97 10.88
CA PHE A 96 17.52 6.79 11.76
C PHE A 96 17.07 6.52 13.21
N LEU A 97 16.14 7.30 13.75
CA LEU A 97 15.64 7.12 15.11
C LEU A 97 14.94 5.77 15.32
N ILE A 98 14.18 5.29 14.32
CA ILE A 98 13.57 3.95 14.37
C ILE A 98 14.67 2.89 14.40
N ASN A 99 15.68 2.97 13.54
CA ASN A 99 16.79 2.02 13.52
C ASN A 99 17.56 2.02 14.85
N LEU A 100 17.89 3.20 15.36
CA LEU A 100 18.56 3.38 16.64
C LEU A 100 17.76 2.76 17.79
N ALA A 101 16.46 3.06 17.87
CA ALA A 101 15.61 2.55 18.92
C ALA A 101 15.46 1.01 18.86
N VAL A 102 15.26 0.44 17.66
CA VAL A 102 15.14 -1.02 17.50
C VAL A 102 16.44 -1.72 17.91
N GLU A 103 17.59 -1.26 17.45
CA GLU A 103 18.90 -1.83 17.80
C GLU A 103 19.19 -1.76 19.30
N ASN A 104 18.91 -0.63 19.94
CA ASN A 104 19.17 -0.50 21.38
C ASN A 104 18.16 -1.29 22.22
N VAL A 105 16.84 -1.25 21.92
CA VAL A 105 15.82 -2.01 22.67
C VAL A 105 16.00 -3.52 22.51
N ALA A 106 16.14 -3.99 21.27
CA ALA A 106 16.34 -5.41 21.02
C ALA A 106 17.72 -5.88 21.53
N GLY A 107 18.77 -5.08 21.29
CA GLY A 107 20.13 -5.38 21.76
C GLY A 107 20.22 -5.47 23.27
N PHE A 108 19.61 -4.53 24.02
CA PHE A 108 19.55 -4.59 25.49
C PHE A 108 18.84 -5.87 25.97
N LYS A 109 17.68 -6.20 25.37
CA LYS A 109 16.97 -7.45 25.68
C LYS A 109 17.85 -8.67 25.45
N HIS A 110 18.51 -8.78 24.30
CA HIS A 110 19.38 -9.91 23.98
C HIS A 110 20.63 -9.96 24.87
N ALA A 111 21.18 -8.82 25.25
CA ALA A 111 22.32 -8.77 26.19
C ALA A 111 21.92 -9.25 27.59
N ALA A 112 20.76 -8.83 28.10
CA ALA A 112 20.21 -9.29 29.37
C ALA A 112 19.94 -10.80 29.38
N VAL A 113 19.34 -11.31 28.31
CA VAL A 113 19.09 -12.77 28.17
C VAL A 113 20.40 -13.54 28.05
N SER A 114 21.39 -13.03 27.30
CA SER A 114 22.69 -13.68 27.17
C SER A 114 23.42 -13.75 28.52
N SER A 115 23.44 -12.71 29.31
CA SER A 115 24.06 -12.71 30.63
C SER A 115 23.43 -13.72 31.62
N LEU A 116 22.10 -13.90 31.54
CA LEU A 116 21.38 -14.91 32.30
C LEU A 116 21.70 -16.36 31.82
N MET A 117 21.86 -16.55 30.52
CA MET A 117 22.27 -17.85 29.98
C MET A 117 23.70 -18.21 30.35
N ASP A 118 24.61 -17.22 30.37
CA ASP A 118 26.01 -17.43 30.80
C ASP A 118 26.10 -17.80 32.28
N SER A 119 25.16 -17.36 33.13
CA SER A 119 24.99 -17.78 34.52
C SER A 119 24.27 -19.13 34.70
N SER A 120 24.05 -19.88 33.59
CA SER A 120 23.33 -21.17 33.55
C SER A 120 21.86 -21.14 34.01
N SER A 121 21.25 -19.94 34.09
CA SER A 121 19.86 -19.74 34.52
C SER A 121 18.89 -19.74 33.32
N TYR A 122 18.79 -20.82 32.57
CA TYR A 122 18.02 -20.88 31.31
C TYR A 122 16.52 -20.64 31.49
N TRP A 123 15.92 -21.11 32.59
CA TRP A 123 14.50 -20.88 32.87
C TRP A 123 14.20 -19.40 33.15
N THR A 124 15.03 -18.72 33.92
CA THR A 124 14.90 -17.28 34.14
C THR A 124 15.14 -16.50 32.86
N ALA A 125 16.13 -16.89 32.06
CA ALA A 125 16.40 -16.31 30.77
C ALA A 125 15.18 -16.44 29.80
N PHE A 126 14.51 -17.60 29.78
CA PHE A 126 13.30 -17.82 29.00
C PHE A 126 12.16 -16.89 29.44
N TRP A 127 11.89 -16.84 30.76
CA TRP A 127 10.79 -15.99 31.25
C TRP A 127 11.05 -14.50 31.05
N VAL A 128 12.28 -14.03 31.18
CA VAL A 128 12.67 -12.65 30.87
C VAL A 128 12.51 -12.38 29.38
N PHE A 129 12.95 -13.30 28.52
CA PHE A 129 12.80 -13.17 27.07
C PHE A 129 11.33 -13.14 26.64
N ALA A 130 10.55 -14.13 27.06
CA ALA A 130 9.13 -14.24 26.71
C ALA A 130 8.31 -13.09 27.30
N GLY A 131 8.58 -12.69 28.54
CA GLY A 131 7.93 -11.55 29.20
C GLY A 131 8.21 -10.23 28.52
N ALA A 132 9.47 -9.97 28.14
CA ALA A 132 9.84 -8.77 27.39
C ALA A 132 9.18 -8.73 25.99
N ASN A 133 9.18 -9.84 25.28
CA ASN A 133 8.52 -9.93 23.97
C ASN A 133 7.01 -9.70 24.08
N LEU A 134 6.36 -10.32 25.07
CA LEU A 134 4.93 -10.17 25.32
C LEU A 134 4.58 -8.72 25.68
N ALA A 135 5.35 -8.09 26.58
CA ALA A 135 5.12 -6.70 26.98
C ALA A 135 5.25 -5.74 25.79
N LEU A 136 6.30 -5.88 24.98
CA LEU A 136 6.53 -5.03 23.80
C LEU A 136 5.42 -5.20 22.76
N LEU A 137 5.00 -6.45 22.48
CA LEU A 137 3.96 -6.68 21.48
C LEU A 137 2.59 -6.24 21.97
N LEU A 138 2.24 -6.51 23.23
CA LEU A 138 0.98 -6.02 23.82
C LEU A 138 0.93 -4.50 23.83
N PHE A 139 2.02 -3.83 24.14
CA PHE A 139 2.12 -2.37 24.05
C PHE A 139 1.86 -1.87 22.62
N ALA A 140 2.54 -2.45 21.63
CA ALA A 140 2.33 -2.11 20.21
C ALA A 140 0.88 -2.35 19.77
N SER A 141 0.31 -3.50 20.17
CA SER A 141 -1.06 -3.87 19.80
C SER A 141 -2.11 -3.00 20.51
N ALA A 142 -1.90 -2.66 21.79
CA ALA A 142 -2.80 -1.82 22.56
C ALA A 142 -2.87 -0.40 21.99
N ILE A 143 -1.72 0.23 21.68
CA ILE A 143 -1.69 1.56 21.06
C ILE A 143 -2.35 1.51 19.67
N THR A 144 -2.05 0.49 18.87
CA THR A 144 -2.63 0.35 17.55
C THR A 144 -4.13 0.14 17.61
N ALA A 145 -4.64 -0.72 18.49
CA ALA A 145 -6.06 -1.00 18.61
C ALA A 145 -6.87 0.16 19.22
N SER A 146 -6.28 0.98 20.10
CA SER A 146 -7.00 2.04 20.81
C SER A 146 -6.88 3.40 20.14
N VAL A 147 -5.69 3.81 19.69
CA VAL A 147 -5.42 5.17 19.21
C VAL A 147 -5.61 5.29 17.71
N SER A 148 -5.01 4.41 16.93
CA SER A 148 -5.11 4.46 15.46
C SER A 148 -4.95 3.07 14.82
N PRO A 149 -6.04 2.37 14.64
CA PRO A 149 -6.03 1.07 13.98
C PRO A 149 -5.62 1.11 12.50
N ALA A 150 -5.71 2.29 11.86
CA ALA A 150 -5.13 2.51 10.54
C ALA A 150 -3.61 2.33 10.48
N ALA A 151 -2.93 2.35 11.64
CA ALA A 151 -1.51 2.07 11.75
C ALA A 151 -1.16 0.56 11.69
N GLY A 152 -2.14 -0.36 11.79
CA GLY A 152 -1.89 -1.79 11.76
C GLY A 152 -1.34 -2.29 10.42
N GLY A 153 -0.50 -3.33 10.47
CA GLY A 153 0.10 -3.96 9.30
C GLY A 153 1.17 -3.13 8.59
N SER A 154 1.45 -3.46 7.35
CA SER A 154 2.52 -2.86 6.54
C SER A 154 2.24 -1.40 6.16
N GLY A 155 1.01 -1.05 5.78
CA GLY A 155 0.65 0.25 5.22
C GLY A 155 0.92 0.40 3.71
N ILE A 156 1.68 -0.49 3.10
CA ILE A 156 1.93 -0.47 1.65
C ILE A 156 0.64 -0.64 0.84
N PRO A 157 -0.26 -1.60 1.17
CA PRO A 157 -1.53 -1.74 0.47
C PRO A 157 -2.39 -0.46 0.52
N GLU A 158 -2.41 0.23 1.66
CA GLU A 158 -3.16 1.48 1.85
C GLU A 158 -2.58 2.62 1.02
N VAL A 159 -1.25 2.77 1.02
CA VAL A 159 -0.55 3.77 0.18
C VAL A 159 -0.80 3.49 -1.30
N LYS A 160 -0.69 2.22 -1.73
CA LYS A 160 -0.97 1.80 -3.10
C LYS A 160 -2.41 2.10 -3.52
N ALA A 161 -3.38 1.82 -2.63
CA ALA A 161 -4.78 2.13 -2.86
C ALA A 161 -5.03 3.65 -2.96
N TYR A 162 -4.42 4.44 -2.08
CA TYR A 162 -4.51 5.90 -2.14
C TYR A 162 -3.98 6.47 -3.45
N LEU A 163 -2.81 6.01 -3.90
CA LEU A 163 -2.21 6.44 -5.17
C LEU A 163 -3.02 5.99 -6.40
N ASN A 164 -3.87 4.99 -6.24
CA ASN A 164 -4.87 4.56 -7.22
C ASN A 164 -6.17 5.38 -7.18
N GLY A 165 -6.33 6.31 -6.23
CA GLY A 165 -7.49 7.16 -6.08
C GLY A 165 -8.50 6.72 -5.02
N VAL A 166 -8.12 5.86 -4.08
CA VAL A 166 -8.97 5.40 -2.98
C VAL A 166 -8.59 6.15 -1.70
N ASP A 167 -9.46 7.05 -1.23
CA ASP A 167 -9.23 7.74 0.04
C ASP A 167 -9.90 6.98 1.19
N ALA A 168 -9.11 6.19 1.90
CA ALA A 168 -9.57 5.55 3.12
C ALA A 168 -9.31 6.49 4.33
N PRO A 169 -10.26 6.59 5.27
CA PRO A 169 -10.19 7.57 6.33
C PRO A 169 -9.03 7.31 7.30
N ASN A 170 -8.38 8.40 7.73
CA ASN A 170 -7.32 8.43 8.75
C ASN A 170 -6.01 7.71 8.41
N ILE A 171 -5.78 7.29 7.17
CA ILE A 171 -4.53 6.61 6.78
C ILE A 171 -3.32 7.53 7.03
N PHE A 172 -3.40 8.80 6.63
CA PHE A 172 -2.31 9.77 6.74
C PHE A 172 -2.50 10.78 7.88
N SER A 173 -3.18 10.40 8.96
CA SER A 173 -3.32 11.28 10.11
C SER A 173 -2.03 11.32 10.95
N LEU A 174 -1.80 12.44 11.67
CA LEU A 174 -0.66 12.57 12.58
C LEU A 174 -0.70 11.49 13.69
N ARG A 175 -1.91 11.08 14.11
CA ARG A 175 -2.08 9.99 15.08
C ARG A 175 -1.59 8.66 14.50
N THR A 176 -1.92 8.39 13.25
CA THR A 176 -1.47 7.17 12.55
C THR A 176 0.04 7.18 12.39
N PHE A 177 0.64 8.31 12.05
CA PHE A 177 2.09 8.47 11.99
C PHE A 177 2.76 8.13 13.33
N ALA A 178 2.33 8.75 14.44
CA ALA A 178 2.92 8.51 15.74
C ALA A 178 2.79 7.04 16.19
N VAL A 179 1.59 6.46 16.05
CA VAL A 179 1.35 5.04 16.40
C VAL A 179 2.16 4.11 15.50
N LYS A 180 2.33 4.47 14.21
CA LYS A 180 3.13 3.67 13.27
C LYS A 180 4.61 3.62 13.67
N VAL A 181 5.19 4.76 14.05
CA VAL A 181 6.59 4.84 14.49
C VAL A 181 6.81 4.08 15.80
N ILE A 182 6.05 4.41 16.84
CA ILE A 182 6.22 3.81 18.19
C ILE A 182 5.88 2.32 18.16
N GLY A 183 4.75 1.96 17.55
CA GLY A 183 4.32 0.57 17.44
C GLY A 183 5.26 -0.29 16.62
N ASN A 184 5.88 0.26 15.56
CA ASN A 184 6.86 -0.45 14.76
C ASN A 184 8.14 -0.77 15.56
N ILE A 185 8.66 0.20 16.32
CA ILE A 185 9.82 -0.03 17.20
C ILE A 185 9.52 -1.18 18.16
N ALA A 186 8.39 -1.14 18.85
CA ALA A 186 8.01 -2.16 19.82
C ALA A 186 7.77 -3.54 19.16
N ALA A 187 7.07 -3.58 18.00
CA ALA A 187 6.79 -4.84 17.32
C ALA A 187 8.04 -5.51 16.75
N VAL A 188 8.97 -4.75 16.16
CA VAL A 188 10.22 -5.32 15.65
C VAL A 188 11.13 -5.76 16.79
N SER A 189 11.18 -5.00 17.90
CA SER A 189 11.99 -5.36 19.08
C SER A 189 11.45 -6.56 19.86
N SER A 190 10.19 -6.98 19.63
CA SER A 190 9.57 -8.14 20.30
C SER A 190 9.97 -9.51 19.72
N SER A 191 11.04 -9.59 18.91
CA SER A 191 11.52 -10.82 18.24
C SER A 191 10.47 -11.52 17.35
N LEU A 192 9.41 -10.83 16.96
CA LEU A 192 8.50 -11.32 15.92
C LEU A 192 9.19 -11.37 14.57
N HIS A 193 8.76 -12.31 13.73
CA HIS A 193 9.19 -12.38 12.34
C HIS A 193 8.47 -11.32 11.51
N VAL A 194 8.78 -10.06 11.80
CA VAL A 194 8.26 -8.86 11.11
C VAL A 194 9.39 -7.89 10.80
N GLY A 195 9.16 -7.01 9.85
CA GLY A 195 10.16 -6.02 9.42
C GLY A 195 9.70 -4.58 9.61
N LYS A 196 10.66 -3.67 9.55
CA LYS A 196 10.44 -2.22 9.65
C LYS A 196 10.13 -1.55 8.31
N ALA A 197 10.48 -2.16 7.18
CA ALA A 197 10.44 -1.52 5.86
C ALA A 197 9.05 -1.08 5.44
N GLY A 198 8.03 -1.95 5.52
CA GLY A 198 6.65 -1.60 5.18
C GLY A 198 6.11 -0.43 6.00
N PRO A 199 6.17 -0.49 7.34
CA PRO A 199 5.80 0.65 8.19
C PRO A 199 6.55 1.94 7.87
N MET A 200 7.83 1.89 7.48
CA MET A 200 8.59 3.09 7.10
C MET A 200 8.12 3.70 5.78
N VAL A 201 7.68 2.90 4.80
CA VAL A 201 7.03 3.39 3.58
C VAL A 201 5.78 4.21 3.94
N HIS A 202 4.95 3.68 4.82
CA HIS A 202 3.75 4.39 5.28
C HIS A 202 4.10 5.64 6.09
N THR A 203 5.12 5.57 6.92
CA THR A 203 5.63 6.72 7.70
C THR A 203 6.08 7.86 6.78
N GLY A 204 6.87 7.56 5.75
CA GLY A 204 7.29 8.55 4.74
C GLY A 204 6.10 9.13 3.97
N ALA A 205 5.14 8.30 3.60
CA ALA A 205 3.89 8.73 2.97
C ALA A 205 3.06 9.64 3.90
N CYS A 206 2.98 9.36 5.20
CA CYS A 206 2.32 10.21 6.19
C CYS A 206 3.00 11.58 6.31
N ILE A 207 4.33 11.63 6.39
CA ILE A 207 5.10 12.88 6.44
C ILE A 207 4.75 13.73 5.21
N ALA A 208 4.83 13.14 4.03
CA ALA A 208 4.55 13.82 2.77
C ALA A 208 3.08 14.29 2.66
N ALA A 209 2.14 13.47 3.12
CA ALA A 209 0.72 13.82 3.14
C ALA A 209 0.43 15.01 4.07
N ILE A 210 1.12 15.12 5.20
CA ILE A 210 1.01 16.27 6.12
C ILE A 210 1.44 17.56 5.42
N PHE A 211 2.57 17.55 4.69
CA PHE A 211 2.99 18.70 3.88
C PHE A 211 2.01 19.01 2.75
N GLY A 212 1.48 17.98 2.08
CA GLY A 212 0.53 18.11 0.99
C GLY A 212 -0.90 18.52 1.41
N GLN A 213 -1.22 18.60 2.71
CA GLN A 213 -2.54 19.07 3.17
C GLN A 213 -2.76 20.57 3.00
N GLY A 214 -1.70 21.35 2.75
CA GLY A 214 -1.84 22.79 2.55
C GLY A 214 -2.28 23.58 3.78
N GLY A 215 -2.08 23.05 4.98
CA GLY A 215 -2.43 23.64 6.27
C GLY A 215 -3.42 22.80 7.08
N SER A 216 -3.48 23.04 8.37
CA SER A 216 -4.39 22.38 9.31
C SER A 216 -5.35 23.37 9.95
N ARG A 217 -6.66 23.18 9.75
CA ARG A 217 -7.68 23.98 10.45
C ARG A 217 -7.71 23.69 11.95
N ARG A 218 -7.41 22.48 12.35
CA ARG A 218 -7.42 22.06 13.76
C ARG A 218 -6.37 22.77 14.59
N TYR A 219 -5.25 23.15 13.98
CA TYR A 219 -4.13 23.82 14.65
C TYR A 219 -3.95 25.28 14.18
N GLY A 220 -4.88 25.84 13.41
CA GLY A 220 -4.81 27.22 12.93
C GLY A 220 -3.66 27.53 11.96
N LEU A 221 -2.96 26.49 11.48
CA LEU A 221 -1.83 26.61 10.56
C LEU A 221 -2.34 26.76 9.11
N THR A 222 -2.79 27.94 8.76
CA THR A 222 -3.22 28.28 7.39
C THR A 222 -2.38 29.44 6.86
N TRP A 223 -1.26 29.15 6.26
CA TRP A 223 -0.45 30.17 5.59
C TRP A 223 -0.92 30.36 4.15
N ARG A 224 -0.94 31.62 3.67
CA ARG A 224 -1.40 31.98 2.33
C ARG A 224 -0.71 31.16 1.22
N TRP A 225 0.58 30.92 1.34
CA TRP A 225 1.36 30.19 0.34
C TRP A 225 1.19 28.66 0.39
N LEU A 226 0.70 28.07 1.48
CA LEU A 226 0.35 26.64 1.56
C LEU A 226 -0.96 26.29 0.81
N ARG A 227 -1.79 27.29 0.51
CA ARG A 227 -3.05 27.09 -0.17
C ARG A 227 -2.89 26.52 -1.58
N TYR A 228 -1.77 26.85 -2.26
CA TYR A 228 -1.47 26.31 -3.60
C TYR A 228 -1.38 24.79 -3.65
N PHE A 229 -1.14 24.10 -2.53
CA PHE A 229 -0.99 22.65 -2.42
C PHE A 229 -2.27 21.94 -1.98
N LYS A 230 -3.40 22.64 -1.89
CA LYS A 230 -4.70 22.03 -1.52
C LYS A 230 -5.35 21.23 -2.64
N ASN A 231 -4.61 20.68 -3.56
CA ASN A 231 -5.11 19.82 -4.62
C ASN A 231 -4.65 18.36 -4.42
N ASP A 232 -5.48 17.43 -4.84
CA ASP A 232 -5.20 16.01 -4.69
C ASP A 232 -4.03 15.54 -5.55
N ARG A 233 -3.79 16.20 -6.69
CA ARG A 233 -2.70 15.87 -7.60
C ARG A 233 -1.33 16.11 -6.98
N ASP A 234 -1.10 17.28 -6.39
CA ASP A 234 0.17 17.58 -5.72
C ASP A 234 0.35 16.72 -4.47
N ARG A 235 -0.75 16.44 -3.76
CA ARG A 235 -0.72 15.56 -2.60
C ARG A 235 -0.34 14.13 -2.99
N ARG A 236 -0.88 13.61 -4.10
CA ARG A 236 -0.49 12.31 -4.67
C ARG A 236 0.99 12.26 -4.99
N ASP A 237 1.50 13.28 -5.68
CA ASP A 237 2.91 13.37 -6.04
C ASP A 237 3.81 13.35 -4.80
N LEU A 238 3.49 14.16 -3.78
CA LEU A 238 4.24 14.20 -2.53
C LEU A 238 4.17 12.87 -1.77
N VAL A 239 3.01 12.23 -1.70
CA VAL A 239 2.86 10.91 -1.06
C VAL A 239 3.70 9.85 -1.77
N THR A 240 3.76 9.86 -3.10
CA THR A 240 4.63 8.97 -3.88
C THR A 240 6.10 9.19 -3.53
N ILE A 241 6.54 10.46 -3.50
CA ILE A 241 7.91 10.85 -3.13
C ILE A 241 8.22 10.39 -1.69
N GLY A 242 7.32 10.65 -0.75
CA GLY A 242 7.49 10.26 0.65
C GLY A 242 7.54 8.75 0.85
N ALA A 243 6.75 7.99 0.11
CA ALA A 243 6.80 6.53 0.14
C ALA A 243 8.15 5.99 -0.35
N GLY A 244 8.68 6.52 -1.46
CA GLY A 244 10.02 6.21 -1.95
C GLY A 244 11.12 6.58 -0.95
N ALA A 245 11.00 7.76 -0.31
CA ALA A 245 11.90 8.18 0.78
C ALA A 245 11.85 7.21 1.97
N GLY A 246 10.67 6.67 2.30
CA GLY A 246 10.50 5.66 3.34
C GLY A 246 11.23 4.36 3.04
N VAL A 247 11.20 3.88 1.79
CA VAL A 247 11.98 2.71 1.34
C VAL A 247 13.48 2.99 1.45
N SER A 248 13.90 4.15 0.95
CA SER A 248 15.29 4.59 1.03
C SER A 248 15.79 4.64 2.47
N ALA A 249 14.99 5.13 3.40
CA ALA A 249 15.34 5.16 4.82
C ALA A 249 15.36 3.77 5.46
N ALA A 250 14.50 2.85 5.01
CA ALA A 250 14.42 1.49 5.55
C ALA A 250 15.62 0.62 5.15
N PHE A 251 15.97 0.66 3.87
CA PHE A 251 16.99 -0.22 3.27
C PHE A 251 18.32 0.47 2.99
N ARG A 252 18.41 1.79 3.24
CA ARG A 252 19.56 2.61 2.84
C ARG A 252 19.85 2.54 1.32
N ALA A 253 18.79 2.32 0.55
CA ALA A 253 18.78 2.09 -0.89
C ALA A 253 18.06 3.25 -1.60
N PRO A 254 18.72 4.34 -1.96
CA PRO A 254 18.08 5.52 -2.56
C PRO A 254 17.49 5.26 -3.94
N VAL A 255 18.21 4.58 -4.82
CA VAL A 255 17.72 4.28 -6.18
C VAL A 255 16.61 3.23 -6.12
N GLY A 256 16.78 2.19 -5.30
CA GLY A 256 15.78 1.19 -5.04
C GLY A 256 14.48 1.80 -4.50
N GLY A 257 14.56 2.84 -3.67
CA GLY A 257 13.41 3.57 -3.16
C GLY A 257 12.61 4.29 -4.26
N VAL A 258 13.29 4.95 -5.21
CA VAL A 258 12.63 5.58 -6.38
C VAL A 258 11.94 4.53 -7.23
N LEU A 259 12.64 3.45 -7.57
CA LEU A 259 12.11 2.38 -8.42
C LEU A 259 10.95 1.64 -7.76
N PHE A 260 11.00 1.45 -6.44
CA PHE A 260 9.89 0.86 -5.69
C PHE A 260 8.62 1.72 -5.77
N ALA A 261 8.76 3.03 -5.59
CA ALA A 261 7.62 3.96 -5.72
C ALA A 261 7.04 3.92 -7.14
N LEU A 262 7.89 3.77 -8.16
CA LEU A 262 7.49 3.70 -9.56
C LEU A 262 6.82 2.38 -9.91
N GLU A 263 7.44 1.24 -9.59
CA GLU A 263 7.00 -0.09 -10.01
C GLU A 263 5.78 -0.56 -9.21
N SER A 264 5.78 -0.33 -7.90
CA SER A 264 4.84 -0.98 -6.98
C SER A 264 3.69 -0.11 -6.54
N LEU A 265 3.92 1.19 -6.35
CA LEU A 265 2.95 2.07 -5.71
C LEU A 265 2.21 2.96 -6.71
N SER A 266 2.92 3.53 -7.68
CA SER A 266 2.35 4.55 -8.55
C SER A 266 1.44 3.96 -9.62
N SER A 267 0.24 4.55 -9.78
CA SER A 267 -0.66 4.24 -10.89
C SER A 267 -0.37 5.10 -12.12
N TRP A 268 0.24 6.26 -11.92
CA TRP A 268 0.56 7.22 -12.95
C TRP A 268 1.91 7.86 -12.70
N TRP A 269 2.68 8.10 -13.75
CA TRP A 269 4.05 8.54 -13.65
C TRP A 269 4.41 9.60 -14.68
N ARG A 270 5.25 10.56 -14.27
CA ARG A 270 5.83 11.58 -15.16
C ARG A 270 7.28 11.85 -14.81
N SER A 271 8.08 12.27 -15.77
CA SER A 271 9.52 12.52 -15.59
C SER A 271 9.84 13.55 -14.50
N ALA A 272 9.01 14.59 -14.35
CA ALA A 272 9.18 15.57 -13.28
C ALA A 272 9.05 14.97 -11.87
N LEU A 273 8.28 13.89 -11.70
CA LEU A 273 8.15 13.17 -10.44
C LEU A 273 9.39 12.33 -10.14
N ILE A 274 10.01 11.72 -11.17
CA ILE A 274 11.28 10.98 -11.04
C ILE A 274 12.34 11.87 -10.41
N TRP A 275 12.57 13.04 -10.98
CA TRP A 275 13.59 13.97 -10.49
C TRP A 275 13.40 14.37 -9.04
N ARG A 276 12.18 14.68 -8.65
CA ARG A 276 11.86 15.06 -7.26
C ARG A 276 12.00 13.87 -6.30
N SER A 277 11.57 12.68 -6.72
CA SER A 277 11.71 11.45 -5.92
C SER A 277 13.20 11.13 -5.74
N PHE A 278 13.99 11.18 -6.81
CA PHE A 278 15.44 10.97 -6.74
C PHE A 278 16.14 11.97 -5.83
N PHE A 279 15.82 13.25 -5.94
CA PHE A 279 16.36 14.28 -5.06
C PHE A 279 16.04 13.98 -3.59
N THR A 280 14.78 13.65 -3.29
CA THR A 280 14.35 13.38 -1.92
C THR A 280 15.04 12.15 -1.33
N THR A 281 15.16 11.05 -2.10
CA THR A 281 15.85 9.84 -1.64
C THR A 281 17.35 10.04 -1.47
N ALA A 282 17.97 10.87 -2.31
CA ALA A 282 19.37 11.28 -2.13
C ALA A 282 19.57 12.07 -0.83
N VAL A 283 18.66 13.01 -0.52
CA VAL A 283 18.68 13.73 0.76
C VAL A 283 18.56 12.77 1.95
N VAL A 284 17.65 11.78 1.87
CA VAL A 284 17.54 10.73 2.89
C VAL A 284 18.87 9.99 3.09
N ALA A 285 19.53 9.58 2.00
CA ALA A 285 20.79 8.85 2.07
C ALA A 285 21.90 9.68 2.73
N VAL A 286 22.01 10.97 2.37
CA VAL A 286 22.97 11.90 2.98
C VAL A 286 22.70 12.09 4.48
N VAL A 287 21.44 12.28 4.86
CA VAL A 287 21.05 12.44 6.26
C VAL A 287 21.36 11.18 7.07
N LEU A 288 21.05 10.00 6.54
CA LEU A 288 21.36 8.72 7.20
C LEU A 288 22.88 8.53 7.36
N ARG A 289 23.66 8.84 6.33
CA ARG A 289 25.11 8.76 6.38
C ARG A 289 25.68 9.66 7.47
N LEU A 290 25.24 10.91 7.53
CA LEU A 290 25.65 11.86 8.54
C LEU A 290 25.41 11.33 9.96
N PHE A 291 24.20 10.82 10.24
CA PHE A 291 23.87 10.31 11.56
C PHE A 291 24.60 9.00 11.90
N VAL A 292 24.82 8.11 10.92
CA VAL A 292 25.59 6.86 11.13
C VAL A 292 27.05 7.19 11.45
N GLU A 293 27.67 8.18 10.78
CA GLU A 293 29.02 8.65 11.10
C GLU A 293 29.10 9.24 12.51
N LEU A 294 28.10 10.02 12.93
CA LEU A 294 28.03 10.54 14.30
C LEU A 294 27.91 9.41 15.33
N CYS A 295 27.25 8.31 15.00
CA CYS A 295 27.14 7.12 15.86
C CYS A 295 28.40 6.24 15.86
N GLY A 296 29.23 6.29 14.83
CA GLY A 296 30.51 5.57 14.74
C GLY A 296 31.49 5.91 15.85
N THR A 297 31.28 7.05 16.53
CA THR A 297 32.08 7.48 17.69
C THR A 297 31.71 6.75 19.01
N GLY A 298 30.86 5.74 18.98
CA GLY A 298 30.47 4.94 20.16
C GLY A 298 29.40 5.53 21.08
N ARG A 299 28.79 6.69 20.72
CA ARG A 299 27.79 7.38 21.54
C ARG A 299 26.35 6.84 21.40
N CYS A 300 26.09 5.95 20.46
CA CYS A 300 24.73 5.46 20.14
C CYS A 300 24.45 4.06 20.68
N GLY A 301 25.10 3.63 21.73
CA GLY A 301 24.90 2.30 22.35
C GLY A 301 25.32 1.16 21.41
N MET A 302 24.40 0.25 21.11
CA MET A 302 24.65 -0.89 20.22
C MET A 302 24.54 -0.57 18.73
N PHE A 303 24.05 0.59 18.39
CA PHE A 303 23.96 1.07 17.02
C PHE A 303 25.27 1.66 16.51
N GLY A 304 25.58 1.50 15.25
CA GLY A 304 26.75 2.13 14.62
C GLY A 304 27.90 1.19 14.25
N LYS A 305 27.84 -0.08 14.63
CA LYS A 305 28.87 -1.08 14.25
C LYS A 305 28.80 -1.58 12.80
N GLY A 306 27.76 -1.20 12.05
CA GLY A 306 27.41 -1.79 10.74
C GLY A 306 27.43 -0.83 9.57
N GLY A 307 28.17 0.23 9.51
CA GLY A 307 28.32 1.09 8.34
C GLY A 307 27.03 1.56 7.64
N LEU A 308 27.15 2.22 6.48
CA LEU A 308 26.01 2.67 5.67
C LEU A 308 25.32 1.51 4.93
N ILE A 309 26.08 0.49 4.54
CA ILE A 309 25.58 -0.66 3.80
C ILE A 309 25.06 -1.69 4.79
N MET A 310 23.83 -2.17 4.57
CA MET A 310 23.19 -3.08 5.54
C MET A 310 23.82 -4.47 5.56
N TYR A 311 24.11 -5.01 4.40
CA TYR A 311 24.59 -6.39 4.22
C TYR A 311 25.83 -6.40 3.33
N ASP A 312 26.88 -5.69 3.72
CA ASP A 312 28.10 -5.57 2.93
C ASP A 312 28.75 -6.94 2.72
N VAL A 313 28.84 -7.34 1.47
CA VAL A 313 29.42 -8.61 1.02
C VAL A 313 30.72 -8.36 0.27
N SER A 314 31.04 -7.08 0.00
CA SER A 314 32.18 -6.69 -0.86
C SER A 314 33.55 -6.90 -0.20
N THR A 315 33.62 -6.96 1.12
CA THR A 315 34.87 -6.77 1.85
C THR A 315 35.75 -8.01 2.01
N LEU A 316 35.27 -9.22 1.63
CA LEU A 316 35.99 -10.43 1.99
C LEU A 316 36.56 -11.27 0.83
N PHE A 317 35.97 -11.28 -0.35
CA PHE A 317 36.49 -12.10 -1.45
C PHE A 317 35.84 -11.75 -2.79
N GLU A 318 36.45 -10.87 -3.57
CA GLU A 318 36.06 -10.64 -4.98
C GLU A 318 36.11 -11.93 -5.81
N ASP A 319 37.03 -12.82 -5.51
CA ASP A 319 37.23 -14.10 -6.23
C ASP A 319 36.11 -15.14 -5.94
N LEU A 320 35.41 -15.08 -4.77
CA LEU A 320 34.35 -16.01 -4.41
C LEU A 320 32.98 -15.68 -5.02
N MET A 321 32.81 -14.49 -5.58
CA MET A 321 31.59 -14.04 -6.25
C MET A 321 31.61 -14.30 -7.77
N THR A 322 32.59 -15.01 -8.27
CA THR A 322 32.62 -15.40 -9.69
C THR A 322 31.62 -16.51 -9.96
N TYR A 323 30.85 -16.36 -11.01
CA TYR A 323 29.93 -17.37 -11.50
C TYR A 323 30.30 -17.79 -12.93
N HIS A 324 30.03 -19.02 -13.25
CA HIS A 324 30.32 -19.59 -14.57
C HIS A 324 29.01 -19.94 -15.30
N LEU A 325 29.10 -20.12 -16.60
CA LEU A 325 27.94 -20.49 -17.40
C LEU A 325 27.29 -21.82 -16.94
N LYS A 326 28.07 -22.69 -16.31
CA LYS A 326 27.61 -23.97 -15.71
C LYS A 326 26.66 -23.77 -14.54
N ASP A 327 26.66 -22.62 -13.90
CA ASP A 327 25.87 -22.33 -12.71
C ASP A 327 24.47 -21.81 -13.06
N ILE A 328 24.24 -21.39 -14.32
CA ILE A 328 22.93 -20.86 -14.78
C ILE A 328 21.78 -21.84 -14.54
N PRO A 329 21.88 -23.15 -14.82
CA PRO A 329 20.80 -24.07 -14.52
C PRO A 329 20.40 -24.12 -13.04
N ILE A 330 21.38 -23.96 -12.14
CA ILE A 330 21.15 -23.91 -10.69
C ILE A 330 20.39 -22.63 -10.35
N VAL A 331 20.78 -21.50 -10.95
CA VAL A 331 20.11 -20.20 -10.77
C VAL A 331 18.64 -20.27 -11.24
N VAL A 332 18.38 -20.93 -12.38
CA VAL A 332 17.01 -21.19 -12.89
C VAL A 332 16.23 -22.04 -11.89
N LEU A 333 16.81 -23.10 -11.36
CA LEU A 333 16.19 -23.97 -10.38
C LEU A 333 15.81 -23.21 -9.10
N ILE A 334 16.71 -22.37 -8.58
CA ILE A 334 16.45 -21.49 -7.43
C ILE A 334 15.28 -20.56 -7.74
N GLY A 335 15.23 -19.98 -8.94
CA GLY A 335 14.12 -19.14 -9.37
C GLY A 335 12.77 -19.86 -9.31
N VAL A 336 12.70 -21.08 -9.84
CA VAL A 336 11.47 -21.90 -9.88
C VAL A 336 11.05 -22.32 -8.44
N ILE A 337 11.98 -22.82 -7.64
CA ILE A 337 11.68 -23.24 -6.26
C ILE A 337 11.17 -22.05 -5.44
N GLY A 338 11.86 -20.88 -5.52
CA GLY A 338 11.43 -19.69 -4.82
C GLY A 338 10.07 -19.17 -5.26
N ALA A 339 9.74 -19.31 -6.55
CA ALA A 339 8.41 -18.99 -7.07
C ALA A 339 7.30 -19.85 -6.45
N VAL A 340 7.50 -21.16 -6.42
CA VAL A 340 6.51 -22.12 -5.87
C VAL A 340 6.34 -21.89 -4.37
N LEU A 341 7.46 -21.78 -3.64
CA LEU A 341 7.45 -21.50 -2.20
C LEU A 341 6.79 -20.16 -1.89
N GLY A 342 7.08 -19.11 -2.69
CA GLY A 342 6.47 -17.79 -2.53
C GLY A 342 4.97 -17.79 -2.83
N ALA A 343 4.53 -18.50 -3.86
CA ALA A 343 3.11 -18.66 -4.16
C ALA A 343 2.38 -19.43 -3.04
N PHE A 344 3.00 -20.47 -2.48
CA PHE A 344 2.46 -21.22 -1.36
C PHE A 344 2.41 -20.37 -0.07
N TYR A 345 3.44 -19.54 0.16
CA TYR A 345 3.45 -18.57 1.25
C TYR A 345 2.27 -17.61 1.17
N ASN A 346 2.01 -17.04 -0.01
CA ASN A 346 0.86 -16.17 -0.25
C ASN A 346 -0.46 -16.88 0.03
N PHE A 347 -0.59 -18.15 -0.39
CA PHE A 347 -1.79 -18.93 -0.13
C PHE A 347 -2.02 -19.15 1.38
N LEU A 348 -1.01 -19.60 2.12
CA LEU A 348 -1.10 -19.81 3.57
C LEU A 348 -1.38 -18.50 4.30
N MET A 349 -0.66 -17.42 3.95
CA MET A 349 -0.87 -16.09 4.53
C MET A 349 -2.33 -15.67 4.39
N MET A 350 -2.95 -15.86 3.23
CA MET A 350 -4.35 -15.51 3.01
C MET A 350 -5.32 -16.34 3.86
N GLN A 351 -5.01 -17.61 4.12
CA GLN A 351 -5.85 -18.42 5.01
C GLN A 351 -5.75 -17.93 6.45
N VAL A 352 -4.53 -17.68 6.93
CA VAL A 352 -4.30 -17.15 8.29
C VAL A 352 -4.96 -15.79 8.46
N LEU A 353 -4.82 -14.88 7.47
CA LEU A 353 -5.44 -13.57 7.53
C LEU A 353 -6.98 -13.62 7.56
N ARG A 354 -7.60 -14.59 6.88
CA ARG A 354 -9.05 -14.82 6.97
C ARG A 354 -9.47 -15.27 8.37
N VAL A 355 -8.72 -16.17 8.99
CA VAL A 355 -8.97 -16.59 10.37
C VAL A 355 -8.82 -15.41 11.32
N TYR A 356 -7.74 -14.64 11.17
CA TYR A 356 -7.48 -13.47 12.00
C TYR A 356 -8.56 -12.38 11.82
N SER A 357 -9.12 -12.22 10.62
CA SER A 357 -10.21 -11.28 10.40
C SER A 357 -11.43 -11.60 11.25
N VAL A 358 -11.82 -12.88 11.32
CA VAL A 358 -12.94 -13.35 12.15
C VAL A 358 -12.69 -13.10 13.65
N VAL A 359 -11.46 -13.34 14.11
CA VAL A 359 -11.07 -13.08 15.50
C VAL A 359 -11.06 -11.57 15.80
N ASN A 360 -10.51 -10.77 14.89
CA ASN A 360 -10.40 -9.33 15.04
C ASN A 360 -11.76 -8.60 15.02
N GLU A 361 -12.77 -9.16 14.36
CA GLU A 361 -14.14 -8.61 14.37
C GLU A 361 -14.82 -8.74 15.73
N ARG A 362 -14.44 -9.71 16.56
CA ARG A 362 -15.05 -9.96 17.88
C ARG A 362 -14.78 -8.88 18.93
N GLY A 363 -13.76 -8.03 18.75
CA GLY A 363 -13.49 -6.90 19.62
C GLY A 363 -12.04 -6.70 20.03
N ARG A 364 -11.78 -5.63 20.81
CA ARG A 364 -10.41 -5.23 21.19
C ARG A 364 -9.69 -6.27 22.02
N ALA A 365 -10.38 -6.90 22.97
CA ALA A 365 -9.79 -7.92 23.84
C ALA A 365 -9.28 -9.13 23.03
N HIS A 366 -10.07 -9.61 22.07
CA HIS A 366 -9.69 -10.74 21.21
C HIS A 366 -8.46 -10.42 20.35
N LYS A 367 -8.31 -9.16 19.91
CA LYS A 367 -7.12 -8.69 19.19
C LYS A 367 -5.87 -8.77 20.04
N LEU A 368 -5.94 -8.33 21.29
CA LEU A 368 -4.82 -8.38 22.23
C LEU A 368 -4.49 -9.82 22.62
N LEU A 369 -5.51 -10.66 22.81
CA LEU A 369 -5.32 -12.09 23.11
C LEU A 369 -4.64 -12.83 21.95
N LEU A 370 -5.02 -12.53 20.70
CA LEU A 370 -4.35 -13.06 19.52
C LEU A 370 -2.88 -12.63 19.47
N ALA A 371 -2.60 -11.37 19.75
CA ALA A 371 -1.23 -10.85 19.81
C ALA A 371 -0.42 -11.57 20.90
N ALA A 372 -1.00 -11.75 22.08
CA ALA A 372 -0.36 -12.49 23.17
C ALA A 372 -0.06 -13.95 22.79
N ALA A 373 -1.01 -14.64 22.18
CA ALA A 373 -0.83 -16.03 21.75
C ALA A 373 0.30 -16.18 20.72
N VAL A 374 0.36 -15.29 19.73
CA VAL A 374 1.43 -15.29 18.73
C VAL A 374 2.78 -14.95 19.37
N SER A 375 2.84 -14.01 20.33
CA SER A 375 4.07 -13.66 21.05
C SER A 375 4.62 -14.84 21.85
N VAL A 376 3.76 -15.52 22.60
CA VAL A 376 4.15 -16.69 23.40
C VAL A 376 4.62 -17.82 22.48
N LEU A 377 3.87 -18.13 21.43
CA LEU A 377 4.25 -19.15 20.44
C LEU A 377 5.61 -18.84 19.82
N THR A 378 5.82 -17.61 19.37
CA THR A 378 7.11 -17.18 18.79
C THR A 378 8.25 -17.32 19.81
N SER A 379 8.03 -16.87 21.05
CA SER A 379 9.06 -16.95 22.09
C SER A 379 9.41 -18.38 22.45
N CYS A 380 8.41 -19.28 22.51
CA CYS A 380 8.64 -20.72 22.72
C CYS A 380 9.44 -21.34 21.57
N CYS A 381 9.11 -21.01 20.33
CA CYS A 381 9.85 -21.50 19.16
C CYS A 381 11.29 -20.98 19.14
N VAL A 382 11.47 -19.67 19.31
CA VAL A 382 12.79 -19.00 19.21
C VAL A 382 13.75 -19.48 20.31
N PHE A 383 13.26 -19.70 21.49
CA PHE A 383 14.08 -20.15 22.63
C PHE A 383 14.17 -21.69 22.74
N GLY A 384 13.12 -22.41 22.35
CA GLY A 384 13.06 -23.87 22.51
C GLY A 384 13.79 -24.65 21.42
N MET A 385 13.71 -24.21 20.15
CA MET A 385 14.32 -24.94 19.05
C MET A 385 15.86 -25.08 19.16
N PRO A 386 16.63 -24.08 19.63
CA PRO A 386 18.07 -24.22 19.82
C PRO A 386 18.52 -25.38 20.72
N TRP A 387 17.65 -25.89 21.58
CA TRP A 387 17.96 -27.06 22.42
C TRP A 387 18.20 -28.34 21.61
N PHE A 388 17.62 -28.42 20.42
CA PHE A 388 17.74 -29.62 19.55
C PHE A 388 18.88 -29.50 18.55
N ALA A 389 19.57 -28.35 18.48
CA ALA A 389 20.65 -28.12 17.52
C ALA A 389 22.00 -28.59 18.07
N PRO A 390 22.87 -29.19 17.23
CA PRO A 390 24.21 -29.62 17.61
C PRO A 390 25.15 -28.43 17.89
N CYS A 391 26.04 -28.62 18.87
CA CYS A 391 27.13 -27.70 19.13
C CYS A 391 28.27 -27.86 18.10
N ARG A 392 28.84 -26.76 17.63
CA ARG A 392 29.91 -26.72 16.66
C ARG A 392 31.14 -25.99 17.20
N PRO A 393 32.35 -26.41 16.82
CA PRO A 393 33.56 -25.71 17.22
C PRO A 393 33.63 -24.35 16.57
N CYS A 394 34.16 -23.35 17.26
CA CYS A 394 34.32 -22.00 16.74
C CYS A 394 35.29 -21.96 15.57
N PRO A 395 34.95 -21.28 14.47
CA PRO A 395 35.84 -21.16 13.31
C PRO A 395 37.15 -20.40 13.61
N VAL A 396 37.13 -19.50 14.59
CA VAL A 396 38.33 -18.79 15.10
C VAL A 396 38.19 -18.70 16.62
N ALA A 397 39.11 -19.33 17.36
CA ALA A 397 39.18 -19.24 18.82
C ALA A 397 39.64 -17.83 19.22
N GLY A 398 38.82 -17.11 19.99
CA GLY A 398 39.19 -15.83 20.58
C GLY A 398 39.77 -15.96 21.98
N PRO A 399 40.43 -14.90 22.51
CA PRO A 399 40.88 -14.90 23.91
C PRO A 399 39.65 -15.03 24.82
N ASN A 400 39.79 -15.89 25.85
CA ASN A 400 38.79 -16.21 26.86
C ASN A 400 37.64 -17.16 26.44
N GLY A 401 37.87 -18.07 25.47
CA GLY A 401 36.85 -19.05 25.10
C GLY A 401 35.61 -18.53 24.45
N ALA A 402 35.62 -17.25 24.05
CA ALA A 402 34.58 -16.65 23.20
C ALA A 402 34.91 -16.91 21.73
N CYS A 403 33.93 -17.34 20.92
CA CYS A 403 34.14 -17.42 19.48
C CYS A 403 34.58 -16.07 18.96
N GLY A 404 35.86 -15.98 18.61
CA GLY A 404 36.46 -14.73 18.10
C GLY A 404 35.87 -14.35 16.79
N SER A 405 35.24 -13.27 16.79
CA SER A 405 34.75 -12.23 15.94
C SER A 405 33.29 -11.88 16.21
N LEU A 406 33.16 -10.79 16.92
CA LEU A 406 31.98 -9.90 16.84
C LEU A 406 30.62 -10.56 17.03
N ASN A 407 30.22 -10.89 18.25
CA ASN A 407 28.79 -11.08 18.61
C ASN A 407 27.90 -11.87 17.60
N LYS A 408 28.52 -12.56 16.62
CA LYS A 408 27.82 -13.28 15.55
C LYS A 408 27.30 -14.63 16.02
N PHE A 409 28.08 -15.31 16.90
CA PHE A 409 27.78 -16.63 17.37
C PHE A 409 27.34 -16.64 18.83
N ARG A 410 26.30 -17.39 19.13
CA ARG A 410 25.77 -17.56 20.49
C ARG A 410 26.14 -18.92 21.05
N ARG A 411 26.72 -18.92 22.25
CA ARG A 411 27.13 -20.17 22.92
C ARG A 411 25.92 -21.02 23.31
N PHE A 412 24.84 -20.42 23.79
CA PHE A 412 23.66 -21.09 24.33
C PHE A 412 24.13 -22.19 25.34
N HIS A 413 23.69 -23.42 25.23
CA HIS A 413 24.05 -24.53 26.16
C HIS A 413 25.36 -25.27 25.79
N CYS A 414 26.10 -24.79 24.80
CA CYS A 414 27.30 -25.44 24.30
C CYS A 414 28.53 -25.25 25.24
N PRO A 415 29.53 -26.19 25.23
CA PRO A 415 30.75 -26.05 25.97
C PRO A 415 31.60 -24.85 25.51
N PRO A 416 32.64 -24.46 26.26
CA PRO A 416 33.57 -23.42 25.81
C PRO A 416 34.14 -23.76 24.44
N ASP A 417 34.45 -22.73 23.64
CA ASP A 417 34.94 -22.82 22.25
C ASP A 417 33.98 -23.49 21.25
N HIS A 418 32.72 -23.68 21.64
CA HIS A 418 31.64 -24.15 20.76
C HIS A 418 30.51 -23.15 20.74
N TYR A 419 29.81 -23.12 19.63
CA TYR A 419 28.60 -22.31 19.44
C TYR A 419 27.43 -23.17 18.97
N ASN A 420 26.20 -22.66 19.25
CA ASN A 420 24.99 -23.25 18.73
C ASN A 420 24.59 -22.47 17.47
N ASP A 421 24.52 -23.16 16.33
CA ASP A 421 24.25 -22.55 15.03
C ASP A 421 22.81 -22.01 14.95
N LEU A 422 21.82 -22.77 15.45
CA LEU A 422 20.42 -22.35 15.44
C LEU A 422 20.16 -21.19 16.42
N ALA A 423 20.77 -21.21 17.61
CA ALA A 423 20.70 -20.10 18.56
C ALA A 423 21.28 -18.80 17.97
N SER A 424 22.35 -18.92 17.19
CA SER A 424 23.00 -17.79 16.53
C SER A 424 22.13 -17.16 15.45
N LEU A 425 21.16 -17.86 14.88
CA LEU A 425 20.19 -17.34 13.93
C LEU A 425 18.92 -16.84 14.63
N MET A 426 18.40 -17.58 15.63
CA MET A 426 17.12 -17.28 16.27
C MET A 426 17.19 -16.22 17.37
N LEU A 427 18.28 -16.19 18.18
CA LEU A 427 18.46 -15.25 19.30
C LEU A 427 19.20 -13.97 18.88
N ASN A 428 19.11 -13.59 17.62
CA ASN A 428 19.57 -12.33 17.08
C ASN A 428 18.42 -11.52 16.47
N ILE A 429 18.68 -10.27 16.13
CA ILE A 429 17.75 -9.44 15.36
C ILE A 429 17.67 -10.01 13.94
N ASN A 430 16.50 -9.97 13.31
CA ASN A 430 16.29 -10.50 11.96
C ASN A 430 17.29 -9.96 10.92
N ASP A 431 17.66 -8.67 11.01
CA ASP A 431 18.64 -8.05 10.13
C ASP A 431 20.04 -8.66 10.30
N ASP A 432 20.48 -8.97 11.54
CA ASP A 432 21.76 -9.62 11.79
C ASP A 432 21.76 -11.08 11.35
N ALA A 433 20.63 -11.78 11.50
CA ALA A 433 20.49 -13.14 10.98
C ALA A 433 20.65 -13.17 9.45
N ILE A 434 20.06 -12.21 8.72
CA ILE A 434 20.21 -12.07 7.26
C ILE A 434 21.68 -11.79 6.91
N ARG A 435 22.35 -10.86 7.65
CA ARG A 435 23.76 -10.56 7.44
C ARG A 435 24.65 -11.80 7.61
N ASN A 436 24.36 -12.63 8.61
CA ASN A 436 25.08 -13.87 8.84
C ASN A 436 24.85 -14.91 7.74
N LEU A 437 23.63 -14.98 7.21
CA LEU A 437 23.28 -15.88 6.10
C LEU A 437 23.90 -15.43 4.75
N TYR A 438 24.10 -14.14 4.53
CA TYR A 438 24.72 -13.62 3.33
C TYR A 438 26.25 -13.65 3.38
N ALA A 439 26.85 -13.91 4.55
CA ALA A 439 28.31 -13.94 4.69
C ALA A 439 28.91 -14.98 3.77
N THR A 440 29.89 -14.57 2.97
CA THR A 440 30.65 -15.39 2.02
C THR A 440 31.77 -16.17 2.72
N GLY A 441 32.22 -17.28 2.12
CA GLY A 441 33.30 -18.10 2.68
C GLY A 441 32.90 -18.83 3.99
N THR A 442 31.61 -18.94 4.30
CA THR A 442 31.08 -19.56 5.52
C THR A 442 30.37 -20.89 5.23
N ASN A 443 30.93 -21.73 4.37
CA ASN A 443 30.30 -22.93 3.86
C ASN A 443 30.02 -23.98 4.96
N ASP A 444 30.91 -24.11 5.94
CA ASP A 444 30.83 -25.12 6.99
C ASP A 444 30.30 -24.64 8.34
N VAL A 445 29.77 -23.41 8.40
CA VAL A 445 29.34 -22.79 9.66
C VAL A 445 28.03 -23.39 10.19
N TYR A 446 27.10 -23.75 9.31
CA TYR A 446 25.76 -24.24 9.71
C TYR A 446 25.56 -25.71 9.39
N HIS A 447 24.76 -26.39 10.20
CA HIS A 447 24.34 -27.77 9.94
C HIS A 447 23.09 -27.81 9.04
N PRO A 448 22.99 -28.70 8.03
CA PRO A 448 21.80 -28.74 7.17
C PRO A 448 20.49 -28.97 7.94
N GLY A 449 20.50 -29.79 8.99
CA GLY A 449 19.33 -30.01 9.85
C GLY A 449 18.89 -28.76 10.60
N SER A 450 19.83 -28.00 11.17
CA SER A 450 19.55 -26.72 11.83
C SER A 450 19.03 -25.69 10.84
N MET A 451 19.57 -25.66 9.61
CA MET A 451 19.12 -24.76 8.55
C MET A 451 17.71 -25.11 8.06
N LEU A 452 17.38 -26.40 7.94
CA LEU A 452 16.03 -26.85 7.62
C LEU A 452 15.03 -26.49 8.73
N ALA A 453 15.39 -26.69 9.99
CA ALA A 453 14.58 -26.32 11.13
C ALA A 453 14.32 -24.81 11.17
N PHE A 454 15.35 -24.00 10.93
CA PHE A 454 15.22 -22.54 10.85
C PHE A 454 14.38 -22.08 9.66
N PHE A 455 14.49 -22.74 8.51
CA PHE A 455 13.65 -22.47 7.35
C PHE A 455 12.17 -22.70 7.66
N LEU A 456 11.82 -23.86 8.21
CA LEU A 456 10.45 -24.19 8.55
C LEU A 456 9.89 -23.26 9.63
N ALA A 457 10.68 -22.94 10.66
CA ALA A 457 10.30 -21.99 11.69
C ALA A 457 10.07 -20.58 11.14
N SER A 458 11.02 -20.03 10.40
CA SER A 458 10.93 -18.68 9.84
C SER A 458 9.78 -18.56 8.83
N TYR A 459 9.52 -19.60 8.04
CA TYR A 459 8.39 -19.68 7.11
C TYR A 459 7.05 -19.65 7.84
N ALA A 460 6.87 -20.51 8.84
CA ALA A 460 5.64 -20.61 9.63
C ALA A 460 5.42 -19.33 10.48
N LEU A 461 6.44 -18.90 11.22
CA LEU A 461 6.36 -17.71 12.06
C LEU A 461 6.16 -16.43 11.23
N GLY A 462 6.74 -16.34 10.03
CA GLY A 462 6.51 -15.23 9.12
C GLY A 462 5.04 -15.11 8.70
N VAL A 463 4.39 -16.25 8.41
CA VAL A 463 2.96 -16.31 8.09
C VAL A 463 2.09 -15.94 9.29
N LEU A 464 2.42 -16.45 10.50
CA LEU A 464 1.63 -16.25 11.71
C LEU A 464 1.82 -14.86 12.32
N SER A 465 3.00 -14.26 12.23
CA SER A 465 3.31 -12.95 12.82
C SER A 465 2.64 -11.79 12.09
N TYR A 466 2.37 -11.95 10.80
CA TYR A 466 1.69 -10.93 10.02
C TYR A 466 0.17 -11.01 10.23
N GLY A 467 -0.49 -9.87 10.35
CA GLY A 467 -1.94 -9.80 10.61
C GLY A 467 -2.31 -9.61 12.07
N VAL A 468 -1.36 -9.73 12.98
CA VAL A 468 -1.49 -9.25 14.35
C VAL A 468 -1.68 -7.73 14.32
N VAL A 469 -2.48 -7.22 15.27
CA VAL A 469 -2.82 -5.80 15.37
C VAL A 469 -1.62 -4.97 15.84
N ALA A 470 -0.57 -4.96 15.02
CA ALA A 470 0.64 -4.17 15.25
C ALA A 470 1.20 -3.68 13.91
N PRO A 471 1.93 -2.57 13.85
CA PRO A 471 2.66 -2.17 12.66
C PRO A 471 3.73 -3.22 12.33
N SER A 472 3.59 -3.88 11.18
CA SER A 472 4.44 -5.01 10.80
C SER A 472 4.68 -5.02 9.29
N GLY A 473 5.94 -5.22 8.89
CA GLY A 473 6.34 -5.32 7.48
C GLY A 473 6.65 -6.74 7.07
N LEU A 474 6.40 -7.08 5.81
CA LEU A 474 6.63 -8.41 5.24
C LEU A 474 8.02 -8.57 4.60
N PHE A 475 8.71 -7.50 4.24
CA PHE A 475 9.96 -7.58 3.47
C PHE A 475 11.06 -8.38 4.17
N VAL A 476 11.37 -8.02 5.42
CA VAL A 476 12.47 -8.66 6.18
C VAL A 476 12.22 -10.14 6.42
N PRO A 477 11.02 -10.58 6.85
CA PRO A 477 10.70 -12.01 6.99
C PRO A 477 10.83 -12.79 5.69
N ILE A 478 10.41 -12.19 4.57
CA ILE A 478 10.50 -12.82 3.25
C ILE A 478 11.98 -12.95 2.83
N ILE A 479 12.80 -11.91 3.03
CA ILE A 479 14.24 -11.96 2.79
C ILE A 479 14.90 -13.07 3.62
N LEU A 480 14.61 -13.13 4.93
CA LEU A 480 15.17 -14.10 5.86
C LEU A 480 14.83 -15.53 5.44
N THR A 481 13.56 -15.79 5.17
CA THR A 481 13.10 -17.10 4.71
C THR A 481 13.71 -17.49 3.37
N GLY A 482 13.81 -16.52 2.45
CA GLY A 482 14.46 -16.68 1.16
C GLY A 482 15.96 -16.98 1.28
N ALA A 483 16.67 -16.26 2.14
CA ALA A 483 18.10 -16.51 2.43
C ALA A 483 18.33 -17.93 2.97
N THR A 484 17.47 -18.35 3.87
CA THR A 484 17.58 -19.64 4.55
C THR A 484 17.37 -20.79 3.57
N TYR A 485 16.33 -20.74 2.73
CA TYR A 485 16.13 -21.81 1.74
C TYR A 485 17.22 -21.80 0.67
N GLY A 486 17.67 -20.62 0.24
CA GLY A 486 18.78 -20.53 -0.70
C GLY A 486 20.05 -21.20 -0.18
N ARG A 487 20.41 -20.91 1.07
CA ARG A 487 21.57 -21.54 1.73
C ARG A 487 21.36 -23.06 1.93
N LEU A 488 20.15 -23.49 2.24
CA LEU A 488 19.81 -24.92 2.33
C LEU A 488 20.01 -25.63 0.98
N VAL A 489 19.55 -25.01 -0.11
CA VAL A 489 19.76 -25.55 -1.46
C VAL A 489 21.24 -25.63 -1.79
N ALA A 490 22.04 -24.60 -1.45
CA ALA A 490 23.48 -24.64 -1.64
C ALA A 490 24.16 -25.79 -0.89
N MET A 491 23.77 -26.04 0.36
CA MET A 491 24.26 -27.16 1.17
C MET A 491 23.89 -28.53 0.57
N LEU A 492 22.68 -28.65 0.00
CA LEU A 492 22.22 -29.90 -0.62
C LEU A 492 22.91 -30.17 -1.95
N LEU A 493 23.24 -29.13 -2.71
CA LEU A 493 24.01 -29.22 -3.95
C LEU A 493 25.48 -29.57 -3.66
N GLY A 494 25.99 -29.20 -2.50
CA GLY A 494 27.31 -29.54 -2.03
C GLY A 494 28.42 -29.16 -3.01
N ARG A 495 29.38 -30.10 -3.25
CA ARG A 495 30.53 -29.89 -4.14
C ARG A 495 30.18 -29.86 -5.63
N HIS A 496 28.92 -30.10 -6.02
CA HIS A 496 28.51 -30.09 -7.42
C HIS A 496 28.32 -28.65 -7.96
N SER A 497 28.15 -27.65 -7.08
CA SER A 497 28.06 -26.24 -7.45
C SER A 497 29.34 -25.53 -6.99
N GLY A 498 29.96 -24.78 -7.91
CA GLY A 498 31.08 -23.87 -7.58
C GLY A 498 30.63 -22.58 -6.89
N LEU A 499 29.31 -22.41 -6.63
CA LEU A 499 28.72 -21.22 -6.06
C LEU A 499 28.91 -21.16 -4.54
N ASP A 500 29.30 -20.01 -4.02
CA ASP A 500 29.35 -19.77 -2.58
C ASP A 500 27.96 -19.80 -1.94
N HIS A 501 27.85 -20.33 -0.72
CA HIS A 501 26.59 -20.46 -0.01
C HIS A 501 25.94 -19.11 0.29
N GLY A 502 26.72 -18.06 0.53
CA GLY A 502 26.21 -16.69 0.72
C GLY A 502 25.60 -16.12 -0.57
N LEU A 503 26.21 -16.38 -1.73
CA LEU A 503 25.68 -15.98 -3.03
C LEU A 503 24.32 -16.67 -3.29
N VAL A 504 24.23 -17.95 -3.07
CA VAL A 504 22.98 -18.71 -3.26
C VAL A 504 21.90 -18.25 -2.27
N ALA A 505 22.26 -17.84 -1.05
CA ALA A 505 21.33 -17.24 -0.09
C ALA A 505 20.75 -15.92 -0.60
N ILE A 506 21.57 -15.07 -1.24
CA ILE A 506 21.08 -13.82 -1.86
C ILE A 506 20.12 -14.12 -3.01
N LEU A 507 20.48 -15.05 -3.90
CA LEU A 507 19.60 -15.49 -5.01
C LEU A 507 18.29 -16.13 -4.48
N GLY A 508 18.37 -16.88 -3.38
CA GLY A 508 17.21 -17.42 -2.68
C GLY A 508 16.28 -16.32 -2.16
N SER A 509 16.82 -15.28 -1.57
CA SER A 509 16.05 -14.11 -1.12
C SER A 509 15.39 -13.39 -2.28
N ALA A 510 16.12 -13.18 -3.38
CA ALA A 510 15.59 -12.55 -4.59
C ALA A 510 14.43 -13.37 -5.16
N SER A 511 14.60 -14.68 -5.31
CA SER A 511 13.57 -15.56 -5.88
C SER A 511 12.31 -15.60 -5.01
N PHE A 512 12.46 -15.65 -3.69
CA PHE A 512 11.33 -15.69 -2.78
C PHE A 512 10.59 -14.35 -2.71
N LEU A 513 11.32 -13.20 -2.78
CA LEU A 513 10.72 -11.87 -2.92
C LEU A 513 9.95 -11.73 -4.24
N GLY A 514 10.56 -12.14 -5.36
CA GLY A 514 9.89 -12.16 -6.66
C GLY A 514 8.64 -13.03 -6.65
N GLY A 515 8.73 -14.21 -6.02
CA GLY A 515 7.64 -15.15 -5.86
C GLY A 515 6.48 -14.69 -4.97
N THR A 516 6.73 -13.83 -3.98
CA THR A 516 5.71 -13.33 -3.04
C THR A 516 5.16 -11.96 -3.44
N LEU A 517 6.06 -11.00 -3.70
CA LEU A 517 5.71 -9.60 -3.91
C LEU A 517 5.41 -9.25 -5.38
N ARG A 518 5.89 -10.06 -6.32
CA ARG A 518 5.77 -9.84 -7.79
C ARG A 518 6.48 -8.59 -8.29
N MET A 519 7.48 -8.11 -7.55
CA MET A 519 8.32 -7.00 -7.94
C MET A 519 9.61 -7.52 -8.61
N THR A 520 10.11 -6.79 -9.57
CA THR A 520 11.30 -7.19 -10.34
C THR A 520 12.41 -6.17 -10.26
N VAL A 521 12.25 -5.03 -10.91
CA VAL A 521 13.31 -4.03 -11.05
C VAL A 521 13.67 -3.40 -9.70
N SER A 522 12.68 -3.03 -8.92
CA SER A 522 12.90 -2.40 -7.61
C SER A 522 13.62 -3.35 -6.63
N VAL A 523 13.20 -4.61 -6.58
CA VAL A 523 13.82 -5.62 -5.71
C VAL A 523 15.25 -5.91 -6.16
N CYS A 524 15.47 -6.00 -7.47
CA CYS A 524 16.82 -6.21 -8.01
C CYS A 524 17.78 -5.11 -7.55
N VAL A 525 17.40 -3.84 -7.73
CA VAL A 525 18.25 -2.71 -7.34
C VAL A 525 18.40 -2.62 -5.83
N ILE A 526 17.32 -2.85 -5.06
CA ILE A 526 17.40 -2.88 -3.59
C ILE A 526 18.42 -3.91 -3.13
N ILE A 527 18.41 -5.13 -3.67
CA ILE A 527 19.37 -6.18 -3.28
C ILE A 527 20.80 -5.78 -3.63
N VAL A 528 21.03 -5.21 -4.81
CA VAL A 528 22.35 -4.74 -5.22
C VAL A 528 22.86 -3.61 -4.32
N GLU A 529 22.00 -2.62 -3.98
CA GLU A 529 22.35 -1.55 -3.05
C GLU A 529 22.58 -2.05 -1.61
N LEU A 530 21.83 -3.07 -1.17
CA LEU A 530 21.99 -3.69 0.15
C LEU A 530 23.28 -4.48 0.30
N THR A 531 23.72 -5.15 -0.77
CA THR A 531 24.90 -6.04 -0.78
C THR A 531 26.17 -5.34 -1.26
N ASN A 532 26.04 -4.13 -1.82
CA ASN A 532 27.13 -3.36 -2.41
C ASN A 532 27.92 -4.14 -3.47
N ASN A 533 27.28 -5.03 -4.19
CA ASN A 533 27.96 -5.84 -5.21
C ASN A 533 27.18 -5.81 -6.54
N LEU A 534 27.77 -5.12 -7.53
CA LEU A 534 27.16 -4.96 -8.85
C LEU A 534 27.24 -6.23 -9.70
N LEU A 535 28.19 -7.12 -9.43
CA LEU A 535 28.36 -8.38 -10.17
C LEU A 535 27.16 -9.32 -10.00
N LEU A 536 26.38 -9.13 -8.91
CA LEU A 536 25.17 -9.91 -8.67
C LEU A 536 24.00 -9.53 -9.58
N LEU A 537 24.03 -8.36 -10.19
CA LEU A 537 22.91 -7.78 -10.94
C LEU A 537 22.32 -8.74 -11.99
N PRO A 538 23.12 -9.35 -12.90
CA PRO A 538 22.57 -10.23 -13.94
C PRO A 538 21.89 -11.47 -13.39
N LEU A 539 22.48 -12.09 -12.36
CA LEU A 539 21.92 -13.30 -11.73
C LEU A 539 20.61 -13.00 -11.00
N VAL A 540 20.57 -11.90 -10.25
CA VAL A 540 19.39 -11.46 -9.52
C VAL A 540 18.27 -11.11 -10.49
N MET A 541 18.58 -10.44 -11.62
CA MET A 541 17.60 -10.15 -12.68
C MET A 541 17.00 -11.43 -13.26
N LEU A 542 17.83 -12.41 -13.58
CA LEU A 542 17.39 -13.69 -14.14
C LEU A 542 16.49 -14.45 -13.16
N VAL A 543 16.90 -14.56 -11.91
CA VAL A 543 16.13 -15.22 -10.86
C VAL A 543 14.78 -14.56 -10.64
N LEU A 544 14.74 -13.23 -10.57
CA LEU A 544 13.50 -12.47 -10.37
C LEU A 544 12.54 -12.63 -11.56
N LEU A 545 13.05 -12.59 -12.80
CA LEU A 545 12.25 -12.80 -13.99
C LEU A 545 11.58 -14.16 -13.97
N ILE A 546 12.34 -15.22 -13.72
CA ILE A 546 11.83 -16.59 -13.65
C ILE A 546 10.83 -16.73 -12.50
N SER A 547 11.21 -16.24 -11.32
CA SER A 547 10.37 -16.37 -10.14
C SER A 547 9.03 -15.66 -10.29
N LYS A 548 9.01 -14.44 -10.83
CA LYS A 548 7.78 -13.73 -11.12
C LYS A 548 6.90 -14.48 -12.12
N THR A 549 7.47 -14.86 -13.26
CA THR A 549 6.72 -15.53 -14.35
C THR A 549 6.06 -16.83 -13.88
N VAL A 550 6.81 -17.66 -13.17
CA VAL A 550 6.30 -18.92 -12.62
C VAL A 550 5.23 -18.67 -11.59
N ALA A 551 5.48 -17.74 -10.67
CA ALA A 551 4.59 -17.48 -9.57
C ALA A 551 3.28 -16.78 -9.98
N ASP A 552 3.27 -15.96 -11.04
CA ASP A 552 2.06 -15.35 -11.61
C ASP A 552 1.06 -16.39 -12.13
N SER A 553 1.53 -17.60 -12.49
CA SER A 553 0.66 -18.70 -12.89
C SER A 553 -0.18 -19.26 -11.72
N PHE A 554 0.24 -19.06 -10.45
CA PHE A 554 -0.44 -19.62 -9.28
C PHE A 554 -1.40 -18.63 -8.61
N ASN A 555 -0.94 -17.41 -8.30
CA ASN A 555 -1.74 -16.41 -7.57
C ASN A 555 -1.24 -14.98 -7.82
N ALA A 556 -1.98 -13.98 -7.32
CA ALA A 556 -1.60 -12.58 -7.39
C ALA A 556 -0.57 -12.21 -6.30
N SER A 557 -0.02 -10.98 -6.38
CA SER A 557 0.91 -10.46 -5.37
C SER A 557 0.26 -10.42 -3.98
N ILE A 558 1.05 -10.56 -2.93
CA ILE A 558 0.54 -10.55 -1.55
C ILE A 558 -0.16 -9.23 -1.21
N TYR A 559 0.34 -8.10 -1.71
CA TYR A 559 -0.28 -6.80 -1.45
C TYR A 559 -1.63 -6.64 -2.15
N ASP A 560 -1.78 -7.17 -3.36
CA ASP A 560 -3.05 -7.14 -4.09
C ASP A 560 -4.08 -8.07 -3.42
N LEU A 561 -3.64 -9.23 -2.93
CA LEU A 561 -4.48 -10.13 -2.16
C LEU A 561 -4.95 -9.49 -0.85
N ILE A 562 -4.08 -8.78 -0.14
CA ILE A 562 -4.42 -8.06 1.09
C ILE A 562 -5.40 -6.91 0.80
N MET A 563 -5.22 -6.15 -0.30
CA MET A 563 -6.16 -5.10 -0.70
C MET A 563 -7.56 -5.67 -0.97
N ARG A 564 -7.63 -6.79 -1.69
CA ARG A 564 -8.90 -7.50 -1.94
C ARG A 564 -9.54 -8.00 -0.63
N LEU A 565 -8.74 -8.52 0.31
CA LEU A 565 -9.23 -8.96 1.61
C LEU A 565 -9.78 -7.78 2.43
N LYS A 566 -9.13 -6.64 2.38
CA LYS A 566 -9.57 -5.40 3.04
C LYS A 566 -10.77 -4.75 2.36
N GLY A 567 -11.19 -5.22 1.19
CA GLY A 567 -12.30 -4.65 0.44
C GLY A 567 -12.01 -3.25 -0.12
N LEU A 568 -10.75 -2.92 -0.37
CA LEU A 568 -10.36 -1.66 -1.00
C LEU A 568 -10.68 -1.74 -2.50
N PRO A 569 -11.45 -0.77 -3.07
CA PRO A 569 -11.83 -0.78 -4.48
C PRO A 569 -10.67 -0.34 -5.38
N TYR A 570 -9.65 -1.15 -5.44
CA TYR A 570 -8.47 -0.94 -6.25
C TYR A 570 -8.75 -1.33 -7.71
N LEU A 571 -8.40 -0.45 -8.65
CA LEU A 571 -8.48 -0.72 -10.08
C LEU A 571 -7.14 -1.28 -10.57
N ASP A 572 -7.17 -2.52 -11.07
CA ASP A 572 -5.98 -3.17 -11.62
C ASP A 572 -5.54 -2.50 -12.93
N GLY A 573 -4.24 -2.56 -13.23
CA GLY A 573 -3.69 -2.04 -14.48
C GLY A 573 -4.04 -2.90 -15.70
N HIS A 574 -4.38 -4.14 -15.47
CA HIS A 574 -4.75 -5.08 -16.51
C HIS A 574 -6.26 -5.29 -16.52
N ALA A 575 -6.90 -4.86 -17.60
CA ALA A 575 -8.32 -5.11 -17.80
C ALA A 575 -8.59 -6.63 -17.90
N GLU A 576 -9.58 -7.09 -17.17
CA GLU A 576 -10.03 -8.48 -17.23
C GLU A 576 -10.53 -8.80 -18.64
N PRO A 577 -10.36 -10.05 -19.14
CA PRO A 577 -10.70 -10.41 -20.51
C PRO A 577 -12.14 -10.11 -20.93
N TYR A 578 -13.10 -10.21 -20.00
CA TYR A 578 -14.50 -9.88 -20.26
C TYR A 578 -14.74 -8.37 -20.50
N MET A 579 -13.92 -7.49 -19.93
CA MET A 579 -14.04 -6.04 -20.14
C MET A 579 -13.73 -5.63 -21.61
N ARG A 580 -13.02 -6.47 -22.36
CA ARG A 580 -12.75 -6.23 -23.78
C ARG A 580 -13.96 -6.53 -24.66
N GLN A 581 -14.90 -7.34 -24.17
CA GLN A 581 -16.10 -7.76 -24.88
C GLN A 581 -17.30 -6.87 -24.58
N LEU A 582 -17.23 -6.10 -23.49
CA LEU A 582 -18.26 -5.17 -23.06
C LEU A 582 -17.98 -3.77 -23.58
N SER A 583 -19.02 -3.08 -24.00
CA SER A 583 -18.99 -1.64 -24.28
C SER A 583 -19.25 -0.84 -22.99
N VAL A 584 -18.90 0.42 -22.99
CA VAL A 584 -19.19 1.35 -21.90
C VAL A 584 -20.70 1.44 -21.65
N GLY A 585 -21.50 1.49 -22.72
CA GLY A 585 -22.97 1.56 -22.63
C GLY A 585 -23.61 0.35 -21.93
N ASP A 586 -22.96 -0.83 -21.95
CA ASP A 586 -23.49 -2.04 -21.30
C ASP A 586 -23.37 -2.01 -19.78
N VAL A 587 -22.58 -1.10 -19.22
CA VAL A 587 -22.24 -1.04 -17.78
C VAL A 587 -22.79 0.21 -17.11
N VAL A 588 -23.06 1.27 -17.89
CA VAL A 588 -23.65 2.50 -17.36
C VAL A 588 -25.10 2.26 -16.97
N VAL A 589 -25.42 2.41 -15.69
CA VAL A 589 -26.76 2.16 -15.14
C VAL A 589 -27.26 3.37 -14.36
N GLY A 590 -28.52 3.67 -14.53
CA GLY A 590 -29.28 4.58 -13.69
C GLY A 590 -29.73 5.86 -14.38
N PRO A 591 -30.73 6.57 -13.81
CA PRO A 591 -31.18 7.83 -14.34
C PRO A 591 -30.10 8.88 -14.15
N LEU A 592 -29.71 9.51 -15.25
CA LEU A 592 -28.81 10.65 -15.23
C LEU A 592 -29.51 11.85 -14.61
N ARG A 593 -28.89 12.51 -13.64
CA ARG A 593 -29.33 13.81 -13.10
C ARG A 593 -28.39 14.87 -13.67
N SER A 594 -28.93 15.81 -14.43
CA SER A 594 -28.23 16.93 -15.06
C SER A 594 -28.83 18.25 -14.58
N PHE A 595 -28.09 19.32 -14.76
CA PHE A 595 -28.54 20.69 -14.55
C PHE A 595 -28.44 21.46 -15.87
N ASN A 596 -29.27 22.50 -16.00
CA ASN A 596 -29.15 23.47 -17.08
C ASN A 596 -28.03 24.49 -16.76
N GLY A 597 -27.48 25.16 -17.76
CA GLY A 597 -26.42 26.17 -17.57
C GLY A 597 -26.83 27.26 -16.57
N VAL A 598 -28.10 27.71 -16.62
CA VAL A 598 -28.71 28.56 -15.59
C VAL A 598 -29.82 27.77 -14.91
N GLU A 599 -29.64 27.48 -13.66
CA GLU A 599 -30.51 26.55 -12.94
C GLU A 599 -31.21 27.23 -11.74
N LYS A 600 -32.41 26.76 -11.39
CA LYS A 600 -33.17 27.27 -10.25
C LYS A 600 -32.57 26.73 -8.93
N VAL A 601 -32.35 27.62 -7.96
CA VAL A 601 -31.77 27.28 -6.65
C VAL A 601 -32.55 26.18 -5.95
N GLY A 602 -33.87 26.23 -5.97
CA GLY A 602 -34.73 25.21 -5.39
C GLY A 602 -34.55 23.83 -6.01
N HIS A 603 -34.30 23.72 -7.32
CA HIS A 603 -34.05 22.47 -8.01
C HIS A 603 -32.67 21.92 -7.60
N ILE A 604 -31.65 22.77 -7.57
CA ILE A 604 -30.30 22.37 -7.09
C ILE A 604 -30.38 21.80 -5.67
N MET A 605 -31.09 22.51 -4.75
CA MET A 605 -31.28 22.06 -3.38
C MET A 605 -32.01 20.71 -3.31
N HIS A 606 -33.06 20.53 -4.09
CA HIS A 606 -33.82 19.28 -4.14
C HIS A 606 -32.92 18.11 -4.60
N VAL A 607 -32.19 18.28 -5.70
CA VAL A 607 -31.28 17.25 -6.22
C VAL A 607 -30.18 16.94 -5.22
N LEU A 608 -29.59 17.94 -4.59
CA LEU A 608 -28.52 17.72 -3.59
C LEU A 608 -29.05 17.03 -2.32
N ARG A 609 -30.31 17.22 -1.93
CA ARG A 609 -30.94 16.51 -0.79
C ARG A 609 -31.32 15.09 -1.12
N THR A 610 -31.81 14.85 -2.34
CA THR A 610 -32.33 13.53 -2.75
C THR A 610 -31.24 12.59 -3.26
N THR A 611 -30.08 13.11 -3.72
CA THR A 611 -29.01 12.31 -4.30
C THR A 611 -27.70 12.44 -3.53
N GLY A 612 -26.91 11.36 -3.56
CA GLY A 612 -25.54 11.34 -3.03
C GLY A 612 -24.44 11.57 -4.09
N HIS A 613 -24.82 11.97 -5.31
CA HIS A 613 -23.86 12.15 -6.41
C HIS A 613 -22.89 13.30 -6.14
N HIS A 614 -21.65 13.13 -6.56
CA HIS A 614 -20.57 14.11 -6.35
C HIS A 614 -20.35 15.03 -7.55
N ALA A 615 -20.89 14.71 -8.71
CA ALA A 615 -20.81 15.52 -9.90
C ALA A 615 -22.08 15.37 -10.74
N PHE A 616 -22.38 16.42 -11.50
CA PHE A 616 -23.55 16.50 -12.35
C PHE A 616 -23.16 17.09 -13.71
N PRO A 617 -23.62 16.52 -14.83
CA PRO A 617 -23.43 17.14 -16.14
C PRO A 617 -24.27 18.42 -16.21
N VAL A 618 -23.73 19.40 -16.87
CA VAL A 618 -24.41 20.63 -17.24
C VAL A 618 -24.70 20.58 -18.73
N ILE A 619 -26.00 20.70 -19.07
CA ILE A 619 -26.50 20.60 -20.41
C ILE A 619 -27.10 21.97 -20.78
N ASP A 620 -26.64 22.58 -21.86
CA ASP A 620 -27.24 23.78 -22.36
C ASP A 620 -28.42 23.44 -23.26
N GLU A 621 -29.56 24.05 -22.94
CA GLU A 621 -30.79 24.01 -23.70
C GLU A 621 -31.12 25.39 -24.24
N PRO A 622 -32.05 25.51 -25.18
CA PRO A 622 -32.48 26.82 -25.62
C PRO A 622 -32.88 27.73 -24.45
N PRO A 623 -32.46 29.02 -24.41
CA PRO A 623 -31.85 29.81 -25.47
C PRO A 623 -30.33 29.80 -25.60
N PHE A 624 -29.60 29.08 -24.74
CA PHE A 624 -28.13 29.05 -24.77
C PHE A 624 -27.57 28.24 -25.94
N ALA A 625 -28.29 27.22 -26.40
CA ALA A 625 -27.94 26.41 -27.54
C ALA A 625 -29.13 26.13 -28.44
N THR A 626 -28.92 25.82 -29.71
CA THR A 626 -30.01 25.48 -30.66
C THR A 626 -30.60 24.12 -30.44
N ALA A 627 -29.82 23.20 -29.82
CA ALA A 627 -30.19 21.86 -29.42
C ALA A 627 -29.52 21.55 -28.06
N PRO A 628 -30.00 20.56 -27.27
CA PRO A 628 -29.34 20.17 -26.05
C PRO A 628 -27.88 19.74 -26.28
N VAL A 629 -26.93 20.44 -25.69
CA VAL A 629 -25.49 20.21 -25.83
C VAL A 629 -24.86 20.06 -24.43
N LEU A 630 -23.95 19.14 -24.30
CA LEU A 630 -23.15 19.00 -23.08
C LEU A 630 -22.20 20.21 -22.99
N TYR A 631 -22.41 21.06 -21.99
CA TYR A 631 -21.49 22.13 -21.64
C TYR A 631 -20.31 21.65 -20.82
N GLY A 632 -20.57 20.82 -19.79
CA GLY A 632 -19.49 20.33 -18.95
C GLY A 632 -19.95 19.55 -17.72
N LEU A 633 -19.12 19.55 -16.68
CA LEU A 633 -19.34 18.84 -15.44
C LEU A 633 -19.20 19.78 -14.23
N VAL A 634 -20.21 19.88 -13.38
CA VAL A 634 -20.18 20.64 -12.14
C VAL A 634 -20.07 19.72 -10.93
N LEU A 635 -19.23 20.08 -9.96
CA LEU A 635 -19.06 19.30 -8.75
C LEU A 635 -20.05 19.70 -7.67
N ARG A 636 -20.53 18.72 -6.89
CA ARG A 636 -21.37 18.94 -5.70
C ARG A 636 -20.75 19.93 -4.73
N ALA A 637 -19.43 19.85 -4.52
CA ALA A 637 -18.69 20.76 -3.64
C ALA A 637 -18.81 22.22 -4.09
N HIS A 638 -18.76 22.49 -5.41
CA HIS A 638 -18.91 23.81 -5.98
C HIS A 638 -20.33 24.33 -5.78
N LEU A 639 -21.33 23.50 -6.05
CA LEU A 639 -22.74 23.86 -5.82
C LEU A 639 -22.99 24.24 -4.37
N LEU A 640 -22.40 23.52 -3.40
CA LEU A 640 -22.52 23.86 -1.98
C LEU A 640 -21.86 25.19 -1.61
N VAL A 641 -20.76 25.55 -2.28
CA VAL A 641 -20.12 26.86 -2.09
C VAL A 641 -21.02 27.98 -2.61
N LEU A 642 -21.60 27.79 -3.81
CA LEU A 642 -22.54 28.75 -4.40
C LEU A 642 -23.76 28.98 -3.51
N LEU A 643 -24.36 27.90 -3.01
CA LEU A 643 -25.53 27.98 -2.10
C LEU A 643 -25.18 28.67 -0.77
N ARG A 644 -23.97 28.50 -0.26
CA ARG A 644 -23.54 29.13 1.01
C ARG A 644 -23.22 30.60 0.86
N LYS A 645 -22.72 31.04 -0.28
CA LYS A 645 -22.44 32.44 -0.56
C LYS A 645 -23.68 33.26 -0.88
N ARG A 646 -24.79 32.58 -1.28
CA ARG A 646 -26.10 33.20 -1.58
C ARG A 646 -26.07 34.28 -2.64
N GLU A 647 -25.19 34.18 -3.62
CA GLU A 647 -25.12 35.09 -4.76
C GLU A 647 -26.01 34.55 -5.87
N PHE A 648 -27.31 34.89 -5.79
CA PHE A 648 -28.35 34.40 -6.70
C PHE A 648 -28.83 35.52 -7.64
N LEU A 649 -29.34 35.10 -8.80
CA LEU A 649 -29.94 35.96 -9.80
C LEU A 649 -31.46 36.02 -9.62
N PRO A 650 -32.09 37.21 -9.61
CA PRO A 650 -33.54 37.31 -9.61
C PRO A 650 -34.10 36.77 -10.93
N ALA A 651 -35.36 36.35 -10.92
CA ALA A 651 -36.00 35.72 -12.08
C ALA A 651 -36.06 36.66 -13.33
N GLN A 652 -36.03 37.96 -13.11
CA GLN A 652 -35.99 39.00 -14.20
C GLN A 652 -34.64 39.06 -14.89
N GLU A 653 -33.54 38.71 -14.24
CA GLU A 653 -32.16 38.69 -14.76
C GLU A 653 -31.65 37.29 -15.07
N ARG A 654 -32.55 36.36 -15.41
CA ARG A 654 -32.23 34.96 -15.70
C ARG A 654 -31.14 34.77 -16.76
N TYR A 655 -30.95 35.77 -17.62
CA TYR A 655 -29.94 35.73 -18.71
C TYR A 655 -29.06 36.97 -18.64
N PRO A 656 -28.09 37.02 -17.72
CA PRO A 656 -27.18 38.14 -17.60
C PRO A 656 -26.34 38.28 -18.87
N LYS A 657 -26.22 39.51 -19.41
CA LYS A 657 -25.47 39.79 -20.63
C LYS A 657 -23.94 39.67 -20.48
N GLU A 658 -23.40 39.67 -19.27
CA GLU A 658 -21.99 39.56 -18.99
C GLU A 658 -21.74 38.90 -17.62
N TYR A 659 -20.60 38.26 -17.46
CA TYR A 659 -20.07 37.46 -16.32
C TYR A 659 -19.94 38.23 -15.01
N SER A 660 -20.91 39.02 -14.59
CA SER A 660 -20.81 39.82 -13.37
C SER A 660 -20.74 39.01 -12.08
N ILE A 661 -21.23 37.74 -12.08
CA ILE A 661 -21.28 36.89 -10.90
C ILE A 661 -19.91 36.26 -10.65
N ALA A 662 -19.18 35.87 -11.69
CA ALA A 662 -17.86 35.29 -11.55
C ALA A 662 -16.86 36.23 -10.84
N ALA A 663 -17.02 37.53 -11.03
CA ALA A 663 -16.20 38.56 -10.38
C ALA A 663 -16.38 38.62 -8.85
N ARG A 664 -17.47 38.09 -8.29
CA ARG A 664 -17.73 38.02 -6.85
C ARG A 664 -17.15 36.80 -6.16
N PHE A 665 -16.65 35.83 -6.91
CA PHE A 665 -16.04 34.63 -6.40
C PHE A 665 -14.55 34.60 -6.70
N GLU A 666 -13.77 34.19 -5.72
CA GLU A 666 -12.35 33.89 -5.91
C GLU A 666 -12.15 32.37 -6.04
N ALA A 667 -11.17 31.94 -6.83
CA ALA A 667 -10.81 30.52 -6.95
C ALA A 667 -10.52 29.87 -5.58
N GLN A 668 -10.09 30.68 -4.60
CA GLN A 668 -9.83 30.25 -3.21
C GLN A 668 -11.10 29.84 -2.45
N ASP A 669 -12.28 30.27 -2.87
CA ASP A 669 -13.55 29.87 -2.24
C ASP A 669 -13.88 28.39 -2.54
N PHE A 670 -13.40 27.92 -3.68
CA PHE A 670 -13.58 26.53 -4.16
C PHE A 670 -12.44 25.60 -3.76
N ASP A 671 -11.43 26.11 -3.03
CA ASP A 671 -10.37 25.26 -2.48
C ASP A 671 -10.94 24.14 -1.64
N LYS A 672 -10.49 22.92 -1.88
CA LYS A 672 -10.92 21.72 -1.16
C LYS A 672 -10.71 21.88 0.36
N ARG A 673 -11.80 21.97 1.10
CA ARG A 673 -11.81 22.21 2.54
C ARG A 673 -11.72 20.89 3.34
N GLY A 674 -10.67 20.07 3.12
CA GLY A 674 -10.47 18.79 3.82
C GLY A 674 -11.25 17.63 3.20
N SER A 675 -11.01 16.40 3.68
CA SER A 675 -11.73 15.22 3.17
C SER A 675 -13.22 15.35 3.39
N GLY A 676 -13.99 15.31 2.32
CA GLY A 676 -15.43 15.35 2.04
C GLY A 676 -16.51 15.13 3.11
N LYS A 677 -16.17 14.94 4.37
CA LYS A 677 -17.14 14.68 5.44
C LYS A 677 -17.99 15.89 5.87
N GLN A 678 -17.70 17.08 5.38
CA GLN A 678 -18.42 18.31 5.73
C GLN A 678 -19.27 18.90 4.60
N ASP A 679 -19.38 18.20 3.48
CA ASP A 679 -20.22 18.64 2.36
C ASP A 679 -21.65 18.12 2.50
N THR A 680 -22.25 18.29 3.68
CA THR A 680 -23.65 18.02 3.92
C THR A 680 -24.48 19.25 3.59
N VAL A 681 -25.61 19.01 2.96
CA VAL A 681 -26.62 20.03 2.65
C VAL A 681 -27.32 20.51 3.90
N ASP A 682 -27.25 19.75 5.00
CA ASP A 682 -28.02 19.93 6.24
C ASP A 682 -27.76 21.26 6.97
N GLY A 683 -26.67 21.97 6.61
CA GLY A 683 -26.32 23.28 7.15
C GLY A 683 -26.68 24.48 6.26
N VAL A 684 -27.41 24.28 5.15
CA VAL A 684 -27.78 25.35 4.24
C VAL A 684 -29.30 25.55 4.33
N GLU A 685 -29.71 26.58 5.09
CA GLU A 685 -31.09 27.04 5.17
C GLU A 685 -31.28 28.22 4.21
N LEU A 686 -32.18 28.11 3.26
CA LEU A 686 -32.52 29.13 2.29
C LEU A 686 -33.96 29.55 2.49
N SER A 687 -34.25 30.84 2.25
CA SER A 687 -35.61 31.35 2.30
C SER A 687 -36.43 30.86 1.09
N PRO A 688 -37.77 30.85 1.16
CA PRO A 688 -38.61 30.49 0.02
C PRO A 688 -38.37 31.38 -1.21
N GLU A 689 -38.04 32.65 -0.98
CA GLU A 689 -37.71 33.61 -2.04
C GLU A 689 -36.39 33.27 -2.72
N GLU A 690 -35.37 32.90 -1.96
CA GLU A 690 -34.08 32.46 -2.48
C GLU A 690 -34.19 31.18 -3.30
N MET A 691 -35.12 30.30 -2.98
CA MET A 691 -35.36 29.07 -3.75
C MET A 691 -35.95 29.31 -5.14
N GLU A 692 -36.62 30.46 -5.34
CA GLU A 692 -37.18 30.86 -6.64
C GLU A 692 -36.14 31.57 -7.51
N MET A 693 -34.99 31.94 -6.97
CA MET A 693 -33.88 32.57 -7.71
C MET A 693 -33.10 31.57 -8.56
N TYR A 694 -32.24 32.08 -9.40
CA TYR A 694 -31.42 31.30 -10.34
C TYR A 694 -29.93 31.43 -10.04
N VAL A 695 -29.16 30.45 -10.47
CA VAL A 695 -27.68 30.45 -10.41
C VAL A 695 -27.13 30.13 -11.80
N ASP A 696 -26.21 30.95 -12.26
CA ASP A 696 -25.42 30.66 -13.46
C ASP A 696 -24.28 29.71 -13.11
N LEU A 697 -24.30 28.50 -13.70
CA LEU A 697 -23.34 27.41 -13.43
C LEU A 697 -22.15 27.45 -14.40
N HIS A 698 -22.24 28.17 -15.54
CA HIS A 698 -21.20 28.15 -16.56
C HIS A 698 -19.79 28.48 -16.02
N PRO A 699 -19.58 29.57 -15.25
CA PRO A 699 -18.25 29.93 -14.78
C PRO A 699 -17.60 28.92 -13.82
N PHE A 700 -18.41 28.06 -13.20
CA PHE A 700 -18.01 27.09 -12.16
C PHE A 700 -17.96 25.66 -12.67
N THR A 701 -18.39 25.43 -13.90
CA THR A 701 -18.44 24.12 -14.55
C THR A 701 -17.11 23.85 -15.25
N ASN A 702 -16.61 22.62 -15.11
CA ASN A 702 -15.49 22.16 -15.93
C ASN A 702 -15.99 21.98 -17.38
N ALA A 703 -15.57 22.87 -18.24
CA ALA A 703 -15.98 22.89 -19.65
C ALA A 703 -15.27 21.84 -20.52
N SER A 704 -14.20 21.21 -20.01
CA SER A 704 -13.41 20.22 -20.74
C SER A 704 -13.31 18.89 -19.97
N PRO A 705 -14.43 18.27 -19.57
CA PRO A 705 -14.40 17.00 -18.86
C PRO A 705 -13.99 15.88 -19.82
N TYR A 706 -13.34 14.84 -19.29
CA TYR A 706 -13.06 13.65 -20.09
C TYR A 706 -14.35 12.94 -20.47
N THR A 707 -14.50 12.64 -21.76
CA THR A 707 -15.67 11.97 -22.34
C THR A 707 -15.26 10.72 -23.09
N VAL A 708 -16.13 9.72 -23.10
CA VAL A 708 -16.01 8.50 -23.91
C VAL A 708 -17.32 8.20 -24.60
N VAL A 709 -17.24 7.60 -25.79
CA VAL A 709 -18.43 7.19 -26.53
C VAL A 709 -18.98 5.87 -25.96
N GLU A 710 -20.29 5.73 -25.90
CA GLU A 710 -20.97 4.54 -25.37
C GLU A 710 -20.49 3.20 -25.99
N THR A 711 -20.04 3.24 -27.25
CA THR A 711 -19.53 2.07 -27.99
C THR A 711 -18.07 1.73 -27.69
N MET A 712 -17.36 2.55 -26.91
CA MET A 712 -15.98 2.26 -26.52
C MET A 712 -15.92 0.98 -25.66
N SER A 713 -14.88 0.15 -25.81
CA SER A 713 -14.69 -1.01 -24.95
C SER A 713 -14.41 -0.58 -23.52
N LEU A 714 -15.03 -1.26 -22.55
CA LEU A 714 -14.85 -0.99 -21.12
C LEU A 714 -13.37 -1.09 -20.69
N ALA A 715 -12.60 -1.95 -21.33
CA ALA A 715 -11.17 -2.08 -21.08
C ALA A 715 -10.37 -0.82 -21.41
N LYS A 716 -10.68 -0.14 -22.53
CA LYS A 716 -10.04 1.15 -22.87
C LYS A 716 -10.47 2.27 -21.92
N ALA A 717 -11.75 2.29 -21.57
CA ALA A 717 -12.26 3.26 -20.60
C ALA A 717 -11.61 3.08 -19.22
N LEU A 718 -11.37 1.84 -18.77
CA LEU A 718 -10.65 1.55 -17.52
C LEU A 718 -9.22 2.11 -17.54
N VAL A 719 -8.48 1.91 -18.63
CA VAL A 719 -7.11 2.42 -18.75
C VAL A 719 -7.11 3.95 -18.65
N LEU A 720 -7.98 4.62 -19.41
CA LEU A 720 -8.13 6.07 -19.36
C LEU A 720 -8.46 6.56 -17.95
N PHE A 721 -9.49 5.97 -17.33
CA PHE A 721 -9.96 6.33 -16.00
C PHE A 721 -8.86 6.20 -14.94
N ARG A 722 -8.10 5.10 -14.99
CA ARG A 722 -7.05 4.79 -14.03
C ARG A 722 -5.78 5.63 -14.25
N GLU A 723 -5.32 5.77 -15.49
CA GLU A 723 -4.06 6.47 -15.79
C GLU A 723 -4.17 7.97 -15.55
N VAL A 724 -5.26 8.60 -15.95
CA VAL A 724 -5.51 10.00 -15.65
C VAL A 724 -5.82 10.20 -14.17
N GLY A 725 -6.42 9.19 -13.52
CA GLY A 725 -6.85 9.25 -12.13
C GLY A 725 -8.15 10.00 -11.95
N LEU A 726 -9.11 9.71 -12.83
CA LEU A 726 -10.43 10.33 -12.84
C LEU A 726 -11.30 9.83 -11.69
N ARG A 727 -12.23 10.67 -11.28
CA ARG A 727 -13.35 10.32 -10.42
C ARG A 727 -14.62 10.08 -11.21
N HIS A 728 -14.82 10.86 -12.28
CA HIS A 728 -15.98 10.81 -13.14
C HIS A 728 -15.53 10.80 -14.60
N LEU A 729 -16.16 9.97 -15.41
CA LEU A 729 -15.92 9.88 -16.85
C LEU A 729 -17.29 9.93 -17.55
N LEU A 730 -17.51 10.97 -18.32
CA LEU A 730 -18.79 11.18 -19.01
C LEU A 730 -18.91 10.26 -20.22
N VAL A 731 -20.09 9.71 -20.41
CA VAL A 731 -20.43 8.85 -21.54
C VAL A 731 -21.36 9.61 -22.49
N VAL A 732 -20.90 9.79 -23.71
CA VAL A 732 -21.66 10.47 -24.75
C VAL A 732 -22.18 9.45 -25.77
N PRO A 733 -23.36 9.69 -26.39
CA PRO A 733 -23.91 8.82 -27.40
C PRO A 733 -23.07 8.87 -28.69
N LYS A 734 -23.17 7.82 -29.50
CA LYS A 734 -22.53 7.77 -30.83
C LYS A 734 -23.26 8.65 -31.85
N ALA A 735 -24.56 8.77 -31.74
CA ALA A 735 -25.42 9.57 -32.64
C ALA A 735 -26.05 10.73 -31.88
N CYS A 736 -26.13 11.90 -32.51
CA CYS A 736 -26.64 13.14 -31.89
C CYS A 736 -28.16 13.19 -31.72
N ASP A 737 -28.91 12.14 -32.11
CA ASP A 737 -30.35 12.13 -32.04
C ASP A 737 -30.97 11.87 -30.65
N ARG A 738 -30.13 11.67 -29.67
CA ARG A 738 -30.53 11.38 -28.25
C ARG A 738 -29.97 12.43 -27.31
N SER A 739 -30.28 12.28 -26.03
CA SER A 739 -29.68 13.12 -24.97
C SER A 739 -28.16 13.26 -25.15
N PRO A 740 -27.57 14.47 -24.99
CA PRO A 740 -26.15 14.72 -25.21
C PRO A 740 -25.23 13.92 -24.29
N VAL A 741 -25.76 13.34 -23.24
CA VAL A 741 -25.04 12.48 -22.29
C VAL A 741 -25.85 11.23 -21.99
N VAL A 742 -25.23 10.07 -22.09
CA VAL A 742 -25.83 8.76 -21.75
C VAL A 742 -25.72 8.47 -20.24
N GLY A 743 -24.58 8.85 -19.65
CA GLY A 743 -24.33 8.58 -18.23
C GLY A 743 -22.93 8.99 -17.76
N ILE A 744 -22.61 8.59 -16.55
CA ILE A 744 -21.33 8.87 -15.91
C ILE A 744 -20.75 7.54 -15.40
N LEU A 745 -19.54 7.21 -15.83
CA LEU A 745 -18.76 6.13 -15.25
C LEU A 745 -18.03 6.60 -14.01
N THR A 746 -18.12 5.79 -12.98
CA THR A 746 -17.42 5.96 -11.71
C THR A 746 -16.56 4.73 -11.41
N ARG A 747 -15.72 4.78 -10.39
CA ARG A 747 -14.89 3.64 -9.95
C ARG A 747 -15.71 2.36 -9.73
N HIS A 748 -16.93 2.50 -9.24
CA HIS A 748 -17.83 1.40 -8.95
C HIS A 748 -18.17 0.59 -10.20
N ASP A 749 -18.38 1.26 -11.34
CA ASP A 749 -18.80 0.65 -12.60
C ASP A 749 -17.69 -0.24 -13.22
N PHE A 750 -16.45 -0.02 -12.82
CA PHE A 750 -15.30 -0.87 -13.21
C PHE A 750 -15.05 -2.05 -12.26
N MET A 751 -15.78 -2.15 -11.15
CA MET A 751 -15.56 -3.25 -10.21
C MET A 751 -16.15 -4.56 -10.73
N PRO A 752 -15.40 -5.68 -10.63
CA PRO A 752 -15.87 -6.99 -11.09
C PRO A 752 -17.22 -7.40 -10.51
N GLU A 753 -17.50 -7.00 -9.26
CA GLU A 753 -18.73 -7.33 -8.55
C GLU A 753 -19.94 -6.66 -9.22
N HIS A 754 -19.81 -5.42 -9.66
CA HIS A 754 -20.84 -4.69 -10.38
C HIS A 754 -21.06 -5.25 -11.79
N ILE A 755 -19.98 -5.40 -12.57
CA ILE A 755 -20.04 -5.89 -13.95
C ILE A 755 -20.65 -7.29 -14.02
N LEU A 756 -20.23 -8.19 -13.14
CA LEU A 756 -20.73 -9.57 -13.10
C LEU A 756 -22.15 -9.64 -12.53
N GLY A 757 -22.56 -8.67 -11.73
CA GLY A 757 -23.94 -8.51 -11.28
C GLY A 757 -24.89 -8.14 -12.42
N LEU A 758 -24.44 -7.24 -13.33
CA LEU A 758 -25.22 -6.85 -14.52
C LEU A 758 -25.23 -7.94 -15.60
N HIS A 759 -24.12 -8.67 -15.75
CA HIS A 759 -23.93 -9.67 -16.80
C HIS A 759 -23.63 -11.06 -16.22
N PRO A 760 -24.60 -11.74 -15.58
CA PRO A 760 -24.39 -13.04 -14.94
C PRO A 760 -24.03 -14.16 -15.95
N VAL A 761 -24.36 -13.99 -17.23
CA VAL A 761 -24.01 -14.92 -18.30
C VAL A 761 -22.49 -15.06 -18.48
N LEU A 762 -21.72 -14.00 -18.17
CA LEU A 762 -20.27 -14.05 -18.22
C LEU A 762 -19.66 -14.99 -17.16
N LEU A 763 -20.40 -15.33 -16.12
CA LEU A 763 -20.05 -16.32 -15.10
C LEU A 763 -20.10 -17.78 -15.64
N GLY A 764 -20.90 -18.06 -16.66
CA GLY A 764 -21.21 -19.42 -17.12
C GLY A 764 -20.12 -20.13 -17.94
N GLY A 765 -19.28 -19.41 -18.67
CA GLY A 765 -18.39 -20.01 -19.69
C GLY A 765 -16.91 -20.15 -19.29
N LYS A 766 -16.30 -19.12 -18.71
CA LYS A 766 -14.85 -19.10 -18.42
C LYS A 766 -14.51 -19.17 -16.93
N TRP A 767 -15.39 -18.70 -16.06
CA TRP A 767 -15.22 -18.80 -14.62
C TRP A 767 -15.29 -20.23 -14.09
N LYS A 768 -16.05 -21.10 -14.73
CA LYS A 768 -15.96 -22.54 -14.45
C LYS A 768 -14.56 -23.07 -14.71
N ARG A 769 -13.90 -22.68 -15.81
CA ARG A 769 -12.51 -23.11 -16.10
C ARG A 769 -11.47 -22.48 -15.17
N LEU A 770 -11.58 -21.18 -14.86
CA LEU A 770 -10.65 -20.51 -13.93
C LEU A 770 -10.87 -20.98 -12.49
N ARG A 771 -12.13 -21.21 -12.09
CA ARG A 771 -12.48 -21.78 -10.78
C ARG A 771 -12.06 -23.24 -10.71
N TRP A 772 -12.13 -23.99 -11.82
CA TRP A 772 -11.59 -25.34 -11.92
C TRP A 772 -10.06 -25.34 -11.85
N HIS A 773 -9.37 -24.42 -12.52
CA HIS A 773 -7.90 -24.31 -12.41
C HIS A 773 -7.47 -23.91 -11.00
N LYS A 774 -8.10 -22.90 -10.42
CA LYS A 774 -7.83 -22.47 -9.03
C LYS A 774 -8.25 -23.56 -8.02
N ALA A 775 -9.36 -24.24 -8.24
CA ALA A 775 -9.80 -25.36 -7.40
C ALA A 775 -8.93 -26.62 -7.62
N ALA A 776 -8.48 -26.90 -8.83
CA ALA A 776 -7.58 -28.01 -9.12
C ALA A 776 -6.20 -27.79 -8.49
N VAL A 777 -5.66 -26.57 -8.58
CA VAL A 777 -4.40 -26.21 -7.92
C VAL A 777 -4.55 -26.23 -6.38
N ALA A 778 -5.64 -25.69 -5.85
CA ALA A 778 -5.91 -25.77 -4.40
C ALA A 778 -6.17 -27.20 -3.94
N LYS A 779 -6.81 -28.04 -4.77
CA LYS A 779 -6.99 -29.46 -4.51
C LYS A 779 -5.66 -30.21 -4.58
N TYR A 780 -4.84 -29.94 -5.59
CA TYR A 780 -3.51 -30.53 -5.73
C TYR A 780 -2.60 -30.21 -4.52
N PHE A 781 -2.58 -28.95 -4.09
CA PHE A 781 -1.85 -28.56 -2.87
C PHE A 781 -2.44 -29.21 -1.61
N ARG A 782 -3.78 -29.33 -1.51
CA ARG A 782 -4.42 -30.02 -0.40
C ARG A 782 -4.07 -31.52 -0.38
N ASP A 783 -4.12 -32.16 -1.53
CA ASP A 783 -3.79 -33.57 -1.70
C ASP A 783 -2.29 -33.81 -1.45
N LEU A 784 -1.42 -32.86 -1.81
CA LEU A 784 0.01 -32.89 -1.51
C LEU A 784 0.27 -32.79 0.00
N ILE A 785 -0.43 -31.86 0.69
CA ILE A 785 -0.33 -31.69 2.15
C ILE A 785 -0.83 -32.95 2.87
N VAL A 786 -1.94 -33.53 2.41
CA VAL A 786 -2.48 -34.77 2.98
C VAL A 786 -1.54 -35.93 2.74
N ARG A 787 -0.91 -36.03 1.58
CA ARG A 787 0.11 -37.06 1.32
C ARG A 787 1.36 -36.89 2.16
N LEU A 788 1.83 -35.66 2.34
CA LEU A 788 2.98 -35.37 3.22
C LEU A 788 2.66 -35.63 4.69
N ALA A 789 1.42 -35.39 5.13
CA ALA A 789 0.97 -35.68 6.48
C ALA A 789 0.74 -37.17 6.74
N ASN A 790 0.52 -37.99 5.70
CA ASN A 790 0.35 -39.46 5.83
C ASN A 790 1.65 -40.23 5.56
N CYS A 791 2.74 -39.57 5.30
CA CYS A 791 4.09 -40.14 5.13
C CYS A 791 4.99 -39.89 6.35
N GLY A 792 4.40 -39.44 7.51
CA GLY A 792 5.08 -39.26 8.79
C GLY A 792 4.68 -40.29 9.80
#